data_841a523e2e75fcf623ab6633c3e36c09
#
_entry.id   841a523e2e75fcf623ab6633c3e36c09
#
_cell.length_a   1.000
_cell.length_b   1.000
_cell.length_c   1.000
_cell.angle_alpha   90.00
_cell.angle_beta   90.00
_cell.angle_gamma   90.00
#
_symmetry.space_group_name_H-M   'P 1'
#
loop_
_entity.id
_entity.type
_entity.pdbx_description
1 polymer ?
#
loop_
_entity_poly.entity_id
_entity_poly.type
_entity_poly.pdbx_seq_one_letter_code
_entity_poly.pdbx_strand_id
1 'polypeptide(L)'
;MNSDDKLFLLDAYALIYRAYYAFIKNPRINSKGFNTSAILGFVNTLEEVLKKENPSHIGVAFDPAGPTFRHEAYEQYKAQREETPEAIRLSVPIIKDIIRAYRIPILEVPGYEADDVIGTLATEAGRQGITTYMMTPDKDYGQLVSENVFMYRPKHTGGFEVMGIEQVKAKFDIQSTQQVIDMLGLMGDASDNIPGCPGVGEKTAQKLINEFGSIENLLEHTDQLKGALKTKVENNREMITFSKFLATIKIDVPIKLDMKALVREEPNEEELRKIFEEMEFRTLIDRVLKKSNAPSPSSAAPDLFSPGPLFAPNNGPVQGNLFEEFAGDRPNDEKESNLARLETSDFNYQLIDTEEKRSKIIKKLLTTKILSIDTETTSAEPMEAELVGMSFSDTENQAYYVPVPPEREEALEIVNEFRPLYENVNSTKVGQNIKYDILVLQNYGVEVKGELFDTMLAHYVLQPELRHNMDYLAEIYLHYQTIHIDELIGPKGKNQKNMRDLPPEEVYKYACEDADITLKLKNVLEEELKKQGVEHLFYEIEMPLVRVLANMESNGVRIDTEALKQTSEHFTARLQEIEKEIYELAGETFNIASPKQVGEILFDKLKIIDKAKKTKTGQYVTSEEVLESLRNKHEVIGKILEYRGLKKLLGTYVDALPLLINPRTGRIHTSFNQAVTATGRLSSSNPNLQNIPLRDEDGKEIRKAFIPDDGCEFFSADYSQIELRIMAHLSEDKNMIDAFLSGYDIHAATAAKIYKIDIKDVTPDMRRKAKTANFGIIYGISIFGLAERMNVDRKEAKELIDGYFETYPQVREYMDKSIQVAREQGYVETIFHRKRFLPDINSRNATVRGYAERNAINAPIQGSAADIIKVAMARIYERFQSYKLKAKMILQVHDELNFSVPEAEKEFVQQIVIEEMERAYRMHVPLRADCGWGKNWLKAH
;
A
#
# COMPACT_ATOMS: atom_id res chain seq x y z
N MET A 1 -26.49 25.62 -35.11
CA MET A 1 -25.67 25.13 -34.01
C MET A 1 -26.12 25.92 -32.78
N ASN A 2 -26.44 25.23 -31.69
CA ASN A 2 -26.88 25.87 -30.47
C ASN A 2 -25.67 26.52 -29.78
N SER A 3 -25.87 27.66 -29.12
CA SER A 3 -24.85 28.38 -28.35
C SER A 3 -24.24 27.56 -27.17
N ASP A 4 -24.73 26.36 -26.96
CA ASP A 4 -24.38 25.48 -25.82
C ASP A 4 -23.57 24.23 -26.24
N ASP A 5 -23.17 24.15 -27.53
CA ASP A 5 -22.37 22.99 -27.99
C ASP A 5 -20.94 23.04 -27.42
N LYS A 6 -20.54 21.99 -26.65
CA LYS A 6 -19.22 21.80 -26.07
C LYS A 6 -18.54 20.59 -26.68
N LEU A 7 -17.36 20.80 -27.27
CA LEU A 7 -16.50 19.72 -27.77
C LEU A 7 -15.37 19.42 -26.76
N PHE A 8 -15.23 18.17 -26.35
CA PHE A 8 -14.10 17.67 -25.57
C PHE A 8 -13.21 16.75 -26.42
N LEU A 9 -11.93 17.08 -26.49
CA LEU A 9 -10.90 16.26 -27.15
C LEU A 9 -9.90 15.80 -26.10
N LEU A 10 -9.82 14.49 -25.88
CA LEU A 10 -9.02 13.87 -24.83
C LEU A 10 -7.73 13.30 -25.40
N ASP A 11 -6.60 13.60 -24.77
CA ASP A 11 -5.30 13.00 -25.01
C ASP A 11 -5.20 11.68 -24.24
N ALA A 12 -5.34 10.55 -24.92
CA ALA A 12 -5.43 9.25 -24.29
C ALA A 12 -4.18 8.87 -23.51
N TYR A 13 -3.00 8.94 -24.14
CA TYR A 13 -1.77 8.51 -23.48
C TYR A 13 -1.40 9.39 -22.29
N ALA A 14 -1.57 10.68 -22.40
CA ALA A 14 -1.32 11.60 -21.29
C ALA A 14 -2.20 11.27 -20.07
N LEU A 15 -3.47 10.89 -20.28
CA LEU A 15 -4.39 10.48 -19.22
C LEU A 15 -4.09 9.06 -18.69
N ILE A 16 -3.75 8.11 -19.57
CA ILE A 16 -3.39 6.73 -19.21
C ILE A 16 -2.12 6.70 -18.35
N TYR A 17 -1.07 7.40 -18.77
CA TYR A 17 0.16 7.52 -17.98
C TYR A 17 -0.09 8.15 -16.61
N ARG A 18 -0.86 9.23 -16.58
CA ARG A 18 -1.25 9.87 -15.32
C ARG A 18 -1.98 8.90 -14.40
N ALA A 19 -2.93 8.13 -14.93
CA ALA A 19 -3.68 7.13 -14.18
C ALA A 19 -2.76 6.04 -13.64
N TYR A 20 -1.89 5.48 -14.46
CA TYR A 20 -0.94 4.45 -14.07
C TYR A 20 -0.02 4.91 -12.94
N TYR A 21 0.60 6.10 -13.08
CA TYR A 21 1.51 6.61 -12.07
C TYR A 21 0.82 7.05 -10.77
N ALA A 22 -0.48 7.36 -10.80
CA ALA A 22 -1.25 7.62 -9.59
C ALA A 22 -1.34 6.39 -8.69
N PHE A 23 -1.38 5.19 -9.27
CA PHE A 23 -1.46 3.91 -8.55
C PHE A 23 -0.12 3.16 -8.43
N ILE A 24 1.00 3.74 -8.86
CA ILE A 24 2.29 3.03 -8.94
C ILE A 24 2.75 2.43 -7.61
N LYS A 25 2.38 3.06 -6.48
CA LYS A 25 2.74 2.58 -5.13
C LYS A 25 1.75 1.57 -4.56
N ASN A 26 0.53 1.53 -5.09
CA ASN A 26 -0.52 0.60 -4.69
C ASN A 26 -1.32 0.20 -5.94
N PRO A 27 -0.73 -0.65 -6.80
CA PRO A 27 -1.35 -1.04 -8.06
C PRO A 27 -2.64 -1.83 -7.84
N ARG A 28 -3.62 -1.62 -8.71
CA ARG A 28 -4.87 -2.38 -8.73
C ARG A 28 -4.66 -3.61 -9.61
N ILE A 29 -4.61 -4.76 -8.97
CA ILE A 29 -4.38 -6.03 -9.64
C ILE A 29 -5.65 -6.85 -9.49
N ASN A 30 -6.17 -7.39 -10.58
CA ASN A 30 -7.33 -8.29 -10.55
C ASN A 30 -6.92 -9.72 -10.18
N SER A 31 -7.90 -10.61 -9.98
CA SER A 31 -7.67 -12.01 -9.57
C SER A 31 -6.81 -12.82 -10.55
N LYS A 32 -6.74 -12.37 -11.81
CA LYS A 32 -5.90 -12.97 -12.86
C LYS A 32 -4.45 -12.43 -12.86
N GLY A 33 -4.08 -11.60 -11.89
CA GLY A 33 -2.75 -10.98 -11.82
C GLY A 33 -2.55 -9.79 -12.77
N PHE A 34 -3.60 -9.31 -13.42
CA PHE A 34 -3.53 -8.22 -14.38
C PHE A 34 -3.60 -6.86 -13.67
N ASN A 35 -2.65 -5.96 -13.98
CA ASN A 35 -2.63 -4.60 -13.41
C ASN A 35 -3.66 -3.71 -14.12
N THR A 36 -4.79 -3.48 -13.47
CA THR A 36 -5.92 -2.69 -13.98
C THR A 36 -5.85 -1.20 -13.67
N SER A 37 -4.78 -0.73 -13.01
CA SER A 37 -4.65 0.65 -12.51
C SER A 37 -4.84 1.72 -13.58
N ALA A 38 -4.22 1.54 -14.74
CA ALA A 38 -4.32 2.48 -15.86
C ALA A 38 -5.73 2.56 -16.42
N ILE A 39 -6.41 1.40 -16.53
CA ILE A 39 -7.79 1.30 -17.02
C ILE A 39 -8.74 1.99 -16.05
N LEU A 40 -8.66 1.62 -14.78
CA LEU A 40 -9.53 2.18 -13.73
C LEU A 40 -9.40 3.70 -13.64
N GLY A 41 -8.18 4.22 -13.64
CA GLY A 41 -7.95 5.66 -13.54
C GLY A 41 -8.38 6.43 -14.79
N PHE A 42 -8.19 5.84 -15.99
CA PHE A 42 -8.68 6.43 -17.23
C PHE A 42 -10.20 6.50 -17.26
N VAL A 43 -10.89 5.40 -16.94
CA VAL A 43 -12.38 5.35 -16.91
C VAL A 43 -12.95 6.31 -15.88
N ASN A 44 -12.36 6.41 -14.69
CA ASN A 44 -12.77 7.37 -13.68
C ASN A 44 -12.67 8.80 -14.18
N THR A 45 -11.58 9.14 -14.88
CA THR A 45 -11.37 10.46 -15.46
C THR A 45 -12.39 10.76 -16.58
N LEU A 46 -12.65 9.78 -17.44
CA LEU A 46 -13.67 9.89 -18.50
C LEU A 46 -15.06 10.12 -17.90
N GLU A 47 -15.47 9.30 -16.94
CA GLU A 47 -16.75 9.41 -16.24
C GLU A 47 -16.94 10.76 -15.54
N GLU A 48 -15.87 11.27 -14.92
CA GLU A 48 -15.93 12.59 -14.27
C GLU A 48 -16.22 13.70 -15.29
N VAL A 49 -15.60 13.67 -16.45
CA VAL A 49 -15.87 14.62 -17.54
C VAL A 49 -17.28 14.47 -18.07
N LEU A 50 -17.72 13.23 -18.35
CA LEU A 50 -19.05 12.97 -18.85
C LEU A 50 -20.16 13.45 -17.91
N LYS A 51 -19.95 13.32 -16.60
CA LYS A 51 -20.94 13.73 -15.57
C LYS A 51 -20.90 15.22 -15.24
N LYS A 52 -19.71 15.79 -15.04
CA LYS A 52 -19.57 17.18 -14.59
C LYS A 52 -19.75 18.18 -15.72
N GLU A 53 -19.13 17.93 -16.87
CA GLU A 53 -19.11 18.87 -17.99
C GLU A 53 -20.25 18.63 -18.98
N ASN A 54 -20.78 17.41 -19.00
CA ASN A 54 -21.86 17.00 -19.88
C ASN A 54 -21.63 17.43 -21.34
N PRO A 55 -20.49 17.01 -21.96
CA PRO A 55 -20.15 17.44 -23.33
C PRO A 55 -21.21 16.99 -24.34
N SER A 56 -21.55 17.87 -25.29
CA SER A 56 -22.40 17.50 -26.45
C SER A 56 -21.64 16.70 -27.50
N HIS A 57 -20.32 16.94 -27.58
CA HIS A 57 -19.41 16.27 -28.53
C HIS A 57 -18.14 15.86 -27.82
N ILE A 58 -17.60 14.68 -28.15
CA ILE A 58 -16.41 14.13 -27.51
C ILE A 58 -15.61 13.23 -28.46
N GLY A 59 -14.28 13.27 -28.38
CA GLY A 59 -13.37 12.37 -29.09
C GLY A 59 -12.13 12.08 -28.26
N VAL A 60 -11.52 10.92 -28.46
CA VAL A 60 -10.30 10.51 -27.75
C VAL A 60 -9.18 10.25 -28.76
N ALA A 61 -8.10 11.01 -28.68
CA ALA A 61 -6.97 10.89 -29.59
C ALA A 61 -5.89 9.97 -29.01
N PHE A 62 -5.32 9.12 -29.88
CA PHE A 62 -4.21 8.23 -29.57
C PHE A 62 -3.03 8.51 -30.50
N ASP A 63 -1.82 8.36 -29.98
CA ASP A 63 -0.63 8.29 -30.81
C ASP A 63 -0.67 7.00 -31.64
N PRO A 64 -0.30 7.05 -32.93
CA PRO A 64 -0.28 5.88 -33.79
C PRO A 64 0.86 4.92 -33.42
N ALA A 65 0.71 3.68 -33.84
CA ALA A 65 1.80 2.73 -33.81
C ALA A 65 2.81 3.05 -34.93
N GLY A 66 4.00 3.52 -34.58
CA GLY A 66 5.07 3.80 -35.50
C GLY A 66 5.64 5.22 -35.44
N PRO A 67 6.66 5.54 -36.28
CA PRO A 67 7.31 6.84 -36.25
C PRO A 67 6.37 7.92 -36.78
N THR A 68 6.53 9.11 -36.23
CA THR A 68 5.84 10.33 -36.66
C THR A 68 6.78 11.20 -37.48
N PHE A 69 6.27 12.23 -38.16
CA PHE A 69 7.10 13.16 -38.94
C PHE A 69 8.23 13.82 -38.13
N ARG A 70 8.05 13.95 -36.78
CA ARG A 70 9.12 14.46 -35.91
C ARG A 70 10.25 13.44 -35.73
N HIS A 71 9.94 12.14 -35.67
CA HIS A 71 10.95 11.07 -35.65
C HIS A 71 11.70 10.98 -36.98
N GLU A 72 11.01 11.21 -38.12
CA GLU A 72 11.65 11.25 -39.44
C GLU A 72 12.58 12.45 -39.56
N ALA A 73 12.21 13.61 -39.01
CA ALA A 73 13.02 14.81 -39.03
C ALA A 73 14.18 14.78 -38.01
N TYR A 74 14.02 14.08 -36.89
CA TYR A 74 14.99 14.02 -35.81
C TYR A 74 14.99 12.67 -35.13
N GLU A 75 15.95 11.82 -35.47
CA GLU A 75 16.07 10.45 -34.92
C GLU A 75 16.17 10.39 -33.38
N GLN A 76 16.70 11.46 -32.79
CA GLN A 76 16.83 11.59 -31.35
C GLN A 76 15.54 12.08 -30.64
N TYR A 77 14.48 12.39 -31.39
CA TYR A 77 13.21 12.84 -30.81
C TYR A 77 12.62 11.76 -29.93
N LYS A 78 12.32 12.11 -28.67
CA LYS A 78 11.83 11.18 -27.65
C LYS A 78 12.71 9.95 -27.37
N ALA A 79 13.95 9.90 -27.90
CA ALA A 79 14.85 8.75 -27.74
C ALA A 79 15.24 8.46 -26.27
N GLN A 80 15.10 9.45 -25.38
CA GLN A 80 15.36 9.30 -23.95
C GLN A 80 14.14 8.82 -23.15
N ARG A 81 12.96 8.74 -23.79
CA ARG A 81 11.77 8.20 -23.12
C ARG A 81 11.97 6.72 -22.86
N GLU A 82 11.74 6.33 -21.63
CA GLU A 82 11.69 4.91 -21.26
C GLU A 82 10.58 4.22 -22.08
N GLU A 83 10.77 2.96 -22.41
CA GLU A 83 9.72 2.18 -23.08
C GLU A 83 8.42 2.20 -22.25
N THR A 84 7.30 2.22 -22.94
CA THR A 84 5.97 2.20 -22.31
C THR A 84 5.86 1.01 -21.35
N PRO A 85 5.54 1.24 -20.07
CA PRO A 85 5.34 0.16 -19.10
C PRO A 85 4.41 -0.92 -19.64
N GLU A 86 4.75 -2.19 -19.40
CA GLU A 86 3.97 -3.31 -19.90
C GLU A 86 2.50 -3.25 -19.49
N ALA A 87 2.23 -2.86 -18.24
CA ALA A 87 0.87 -2.68 -17.75
C ALA A 87 0.08 -1.64 -18.56
N ILE A 88 0.72 -0.55 -19.01
CA ILE A 88 0.08 0.42 -19.92
C ILE A 88 -0.14 -0.22 -21.29
N ARG A 89 0.88 -0.86 -21.85
CA ARG A 89 0.81 -1.51 -23.16
C ARG A 89 -0.33 -2.53 -23.24
N LEU A 90 -0.50 -3.34 -22.19
CA LEU A 90 -1.59 -4.31 -22.10
C LEU A 90 -2.95 -3.65 -21.82
N SER A 91 -2.98 -2.50 -21.18
CA SER A 91 -4.21 -1.76 -20.88
C SER A 91 -4.78 -1.02 -22.09
N VAL A 92 -3.94 -0.55 -23.01
CA VAL A 92 -4.38 0.28 -24.16
C VAL A 92 -5.44 -0.40 -25.03
N PRO A 93 -5.34 -1.68 -25.44
CA PRO A 93 -6.40 -2.36 -26.18
C PRO A 93 -7.73 -2.36 -25.44
N ILE A 94 -7.72 -2.66 -24.15
CA ILE A 94 -8.91 -2.71 -23.29
C ILE A 94 -9.53 -1.32 -23.14
N ILE A 95 -8.70 -0.29 -22.98
CA ILE A 95 -9.17 1.11 -22.92
C ILE A 95 -9.82 1.50 -24.25
N LYS A 96 -9.24 1.10 -25.39
CA LYS A 96 -9.85 1.33 -26.70
C LYS A 96 -11.22 0.63 -26.84
N ASP A 97 -11.35 -0.60 -26.32
CA ASP A 97 -12.63 -1.32 -26.30
C ASP A 97 -13.66 -0.65 -25.40
N ILE A 98 -13.24 -0.16 -24.24
CA ILE A 98 -14.10 0.64 -23.35
C ILE A 98 -14.57 1.93 -24.06
N ILE A 99 -13.68 2.66 -24.73
CA ILE A 99 -14.03 3.89 -25.46
C ILE A 99 -15.04 3.58 -26.58
N ARG A 100 -14.87 2.47 -27.30
CA ARG A 100 -15.83 1.98 -28.30
C ARG A 100 -17.17 1.64 -27.67
N ALA A 101 -17.18 1.00 -26.51
CA ALA A 101 -18.39 0.68 -25.78
C ALA A 101 -19.11 1.96 -25.27
N TYR A 102 -18.37 3.02 -24.95
CA TYR A 102 -18.94 4.36 -24.73
C TYR A 102 -19.44 5.04 -26.00
N ARG A 103 -19.25 4.43 -27.18
CA ARG A 103 -19.54 5.00 -28.52
C ARG A 103 -18.84 6.33 -28.77
N ILE A 104 -17.64 6.49 -28.18
CA ILE A 104 -16.80 7.67 -28.39
C ILE A 104 -15.82 7.39 -29.52
N PRO A 105 -15.69 8.29 -30.51
CA PRO A 105 -14.73 8.12 -31.60
C PRO A 105 -13.29 8.11 -31.13
N ILE A 106 -12.52 7.14 -31.60
CA ILE A 106 -11.06 7.08 -31.45
C ILE A 106 -10.45 7.80 -32.65
N LEU A 107 -9.62 8.81 -32.35
CA LEU A 107 -8.97 9.67 -33.31
C LEU A 107 -7.49 9.27 -33.39
N GLU A 108 -7.06 8.64 -34.51
CA GLU A 108 -5.70 8.16 -34.67
C GLU A 108 -5.31 8.33 -36.14
N VAL A 109 -4.24 9.08 -36.44
CA VAL A 109 -3.78 9.36 -37.77
C VAL A 109 -2.32 8.92 -37.93
N PRO A 110 -2.01 7.96 -38.81
CA PRO A 110 -0.64 7.52 -39.01
C PRO A 110 0.32 8.66 -39.36
N GLY A 111 1.48 8.69 -38.70
CA GLY A 111 2.51 9.69 -38.92
C GLY A 111 2.36 11.00 -38.13
N TYR A 112 1.26 11.16 -37.36
CA TYR A 112 1.00 12.34 -36.53
C TYR A 112 0.70 11.95 -35.09
N GLU A 113 1.15 12.75 -34.15
CA GLU A 113 0.89 12.49 -32.72
C GLU A 113 -0.53 12.93 -32.31
N ALA A 114 -1.01 12.47 -31.15
CA ALA A 114 -2.33 12.83 -30.64
C ALA A 114 -2.51 14.35 -30.47
N ASP A 115 -1.43 15.07 -30.10
CA ASP A 115 -1.41 16.52 -29.96
C ASP A 115 -1.66 17.23 -31.31
N ASP A 116 -1.09 16.73 -32.42
CA ASP A 116 -1.32 17.28 -33.76
C ASP A 116 -2.77 17.06 -34.20
N VAL A 117 -3.32 15.86 -33.93
CA VAL A 117 -4.72 15.53 -34.27
C VAL A 117 -5.67 16.44 -33.47
N ILE A 118 -5.47 16.55 -32.15
CA ILE A 118 -6.26 17.42 -31.29
C ILE A 118 -6.10 18.88 -31.70
N GLY A 119 -4.86 19.31 -31.98
CA GLY A 119 -4.55 20.68 -32.42
C GLY A 119 -5.29 21.09 -33.68
N THR A 120 -5.30 20.18 -34.67
CA THR A 120 -6.01 20.40 -35.93
C THR A 120 -7.51 20.55 -35.73
N LEU A 121 -8.12 19.57 -35.00
CA LEU A 121 -9.58 19.57 -34.77
C LEU A 121 -10.03 20.72 -33.85
N ALA A 122 -9.28 21.02 -32.81
CA ALA A 122 -9.58 22.12 -31.89
C ALA A 122 -9.49 23.48 -32.57
N THR A 123 -8.46 23.70 -33.41
CA THR A 123 -8.30 24.96 -34.15
C THR A 123 -9.44 25.14 -35.15
N GLU A 124 -9.82 24.09 -35.86
CA GLU A 124 -10.94 24.14 -36.80
C GLU A 124 -12.29 24.39 -36.11
N ALA A 125 -12.53 23.69 -34.98
CA ALA A 125 -13.74 23.90 -34.17
C ALA A 125 -13.80 25.32 -33.60
N GLY A 126 -12.68 25.84 -33.10
CA GLY A 126 -12.59 27.20 -32.58
C GLY A 126 -12.86 28.27 -33.64
N ARG A 127 -12.39 28.07 -34.88
CA ARG A 127 -12.70 28.95 -36.03
C ARG A 127 -14.18 28.94 -36.40
N GLN A 128 -14.87 27.83 -36.16
CA GLN A 128 -16.33 27.71 -36.36
C GLN A 128 -17.12 28.23 -35.16
N GLY A 129 -16.47 28.80 -34.13
CA GLY A 129 -17.11 29.34 -32.94
C GLY A 129 -17.58 28.27 -31.93
N ILE A 130 -17.09 27.03 -32.02
CA ILE A 130 -17.43 25.93 -31.12
C ILE A 130 -16.53 25.99 -29.89
N THR A 131 -17.12 26.01 -28.69
CA THR A 131 -16.38 25.94 -27.44
C THR A 131 -15.72 24.59 -27.30
N THR A 132 -14.38 24.56 -27.35
CA THR A 132 -13.59 23.34 -27.41
C THR A 132 -12.66 23.25 -26.23
N TYR A 133 -12.66 22.10 -25.55
CA TYR A 133 -11.78 21.76 -24.43
C TYR A 133 -10.83 20.66 -24.82
N MET A 134 -9.53 20.94 -24.74
CA MET A 134 -8.45 19.99 -24.93
C MET A 134 -8.07 19.42 -23.55
N MET A 135 -8.41 18.17 -23.30
CA MET A 135 -8.18 17.53 -22.03
C MET A 135 -6.83 16.82 -22.00
N THR A 136 -5.86 17.48 -21.42
CA THR A 136 -4.48 17.00 -21.31
C THR A 136 -3.75 17.68 -20.13
N PRO A 137 -2.83 16.99 -19.42
CA PRO A 137 -1.89 17.62 -18.49
C PRO A 137 -0.73 18.36 -19.19
N ASP A 138 -0.54 18.12 -20.48
CA ASP A 138 0.62 18.64 -21.23
C ASP A 138 0.55 20.17 -21.39
N LYS A 139 1.65 20.83 -21.02
CA LYS A 139 1.79 22.29 -21.08
C LYS A 139 1.87 22.84 -22.53
N ASP A 140 2.29 22.00 -23.47
CA ASP A 140 2.58 22.41 -24.85
C ASP A 140 1.32 22.77 -25.63
N TYR A 141 0.15 22.22 -25.20
CA TYR A 141 -1.16 22.62 -25.72
C TYR A 141 -1.53 24.08 -25.46
N GLY A 142 -0.77 24.78 -24.59
CA GLY A 142 -0.95 26.22 -24.37
C GLY A 142 -0.86 27.04 -25.65
N GLN A 143 -0.08 26.58 -26.64
CA GLN A 143 0.05 27.23 -27.96
C GLN A 143 -1.24 27.27 -28.78
N LEU A 144 -2.18 26.38 -28.50
CA LEU A 144 -3.43 26.22 -29.22
C LEU A 144 -4.61 27.00 -28.60
N VAL A 145 -4.40 27.53 -27.39
CA VAL A 145 -5.46 28.25 -26.67
C VAL A 145 -5.84 29.55 -27.34
N SER A 146 -7.14 29.72 -27.58
CA SER A 146 -7.73 30.88 -28.26
C SER A 146 -9.08 31.25 -27.62
N GLU A 147 -9.84 32.18 -28.23
CA GLU A 147 -11.15 32.63 -27.69
C GLU A 147 -12.14 31.50 -27.44
N ASN A 148 -12.15 30.47 -28.31
CA ASN A 148 -13.08 29.32 -28.22
C ASN A 148 -12.38 28.01 -27.89
N VAL A 149 -11.07 27.99 -27.68
CA VAL A 149 -10.29 26.78 -27.43
C VAL A 149 -9.58 26.90 -26.08
N PHE A 150 -9.85 25.99 -25.17
CA PHE A 150 -9.36 25.98 -23.81
C PHE A 150 -8.61 24.69 -23.49
N MET A 151 -7.62 24.75 -22.60
CA MET A 151 -7.08 23.55 -21.97
C MET A 151 -7.97 23.18 -20.79
N TYR A 152 -8.35 21.89 -20.69
CA TYR A 152 -9.01 21.29 -19.55
C TYR A 152 -8.02 20.38 -18.85
N ARG A 153 -7.42 20.90 -17.79
CA ARG A 153 -6.22 20.32 -17.19
C ARG A 153 -6.54 19.65 -15.85
N PRO A 154 -6.19 18.35 -15.66
CA PRO A 154 -6.33 17.73 -14.35
C PRO A 154 -5.33 18.33 -13.33
N LYS A 155 -5.83 18.71 -12.15
CA LYS A 155 -5.00 19.21 -11.05
C LYS A 155 -4.34 18.07 -10.28
N HIS A 156 -3.22 18.36 -9.64
CA HIS A 156 -2.57 17.40 -8.72
C HIS A 156 -3.32 17.26 -7.39
N THR A 157 -4.08 18.27 -7.00
CA THR A 157 -4.90 18.29 -5.77
C THR A 157 -6.30 17.74 -5.99
N GLY A 158 -6.57 17.19 -7.18
CA GLY A 158 -7.84 16.72 -7.62
C GLY A 158 -8.68 17.74 -8.37
N GLY A 159 -9.66 17.24 -9.15
CA GLY A 159 -10.47 18.05 -10.04
C GLY A 159 -9.70 18.58 -11.24
N PHE A 160 -10.29 19.58 -11.91
CA PHE A 160 -9.76 20.15 -13.14
C PHE A 160 -9.64 21.67 -13.05
N GLU A 161 -8.81 22.24 -13.91
CA GLU A 161 -8.75 23.67 -14.16
C GLU A 161 -8.91 23.95 -15.65
N VAL A 162 -9.65 25.01 -15.94
CA VAL A 162 -9.80 25.52 -17.31
C VAL A 162 -8.76 26.62 -17.49
N MET A 163 -7.92 26.48 -18.51
CA MET A 163 -6.94 27.50 -18.88
C MET A 163 -7.29 28.13 -20.22
N GLY A 164 -7.69 29.39 -20.16
CA GLY A 164 -7.86 30.25 -21.33
C GLY A 164 -6.62 31.10 -21.58
N ILE A 165 -6.75 32.09 -22.46
CA ILE A 165 -5.65 32.96 -22.91
C ILE A 165 -4.90 33.61 -21.74
N GLU A 166 -5.62 34.21 -20.79
CA GLU A 166 -5.01 34.94 -19.67
C GLU A 166 -4.26 34.01 -18.71
N GLN A 167 -4.78 32.80 -18.46
CA GLN A 167 -4.13 31.82 -17.62
C GLN A 167 -2.84 31.26 -18.25
N VAL A 168 -2.84 31.02 -19.57
CA VAL A 168 -1.64 30.62 -20.31
C VAL A 168 -0.59 31.72 -20.31
N LYS A 169 -0.98 32.97 -20.61
CA LYS A 169 -0.09 34.14 -20.56
C LYS A 169 0.55 34.29 -19.18
N ALA A 170 -0.24 34.23 -18.12
CA ALA A 170 0.26 34.35 -16.77
C ALA A 170 1.21 33.19 -16.37
N LYS A 171 0.91 31.98 -16.82
CA LYS A 171 1.73 30.78 -16.51
C LYS A 171 3.12 30.83 -17.12
N PHE A 172 3.22 31.27 -18.37
CA PHE A 172 4.49 31.33 -19.10
C PHE A 172 5.15 32.71 -19.05
N ASP A 173 4.51 33.71 -18.43
CA ASP A 173 4.95 35.12 -18.39
C ASP A 173 5.19 35.66 -19.80
N ILE A 174 4.18 35.50 -20.70
CA ILE A 174 4.21 35.90 -22.11
C ILE A 174 3.05 36.82 -22.48
N GLN A 175 3.13 37.46 -23.64
CA GLN A 175 2.11 38.41 -24.11
C GLN A 175 1.04 37.77 -24.99
N SER A 176 1.34 36.66 -25.65
CA SER A 176 0.39 35.92 -26.47
C SER A 176 0.59 34.40 -26.33
N THR A 177 -0.47 33.59 -26.51
CA THR A 177 -0.39 32.13 -26.45
C THR A 177 0.52 31.53 -27.52
N GLN A 178 0.69 32.18 -28.66
CA GLN A 178 1.59 31.78 -29.73
C GLN A 178 3.06 31.77 -29.28
N GLN A 179 3.43 32.62 -28.33
CA GLN A 179 4.80 32.66 -27.79
C GLN A 179 5.19 31.42 -26.97
N VAL A 180 4.24 30.53 -26.65
CA VAL A 180 4.57 29.22 -26.04
C VAL A 180 5.52 28.43 -26.94
N ILE A 181 5.30 28.47 -28.27
CA ILE A 181 6.17 27.79 -29.25
C ILE A 181 7.60 28.39 -29.20
N ASP A 182 7.68 29.69 -29.12
CA ASP A 182 8.97 30.41 -29.08
C ASP A 182 9.74 30.11 -27.79
N MET A 183 8.99 30.06 -26.66
CA MET A 183 9.56 29.66 -25.38
C MET A 183 10.17 28.25 -25.44
N LEU A 184 9.41 27.27 -25.96
CA LEU A 184 9.86 25.88 -26.11
C LEU A 184 11.02 25.74 -27.10
N GLY A 185 10.98 26.49 -28.22
CA GLY A 185 12.05 26.51 -29.18
C GLY A 185 13.37 27.04 -28.63
N LEU A 186 13.34 28.03 -27.73
CA LEU A 186 14.53 28.57 -27.05
C LEU A 186 15.03 27.72 -25.91
N MET A 187 14.15 27.28 -24.98
CA MET A 187 14.58 26.54 -23.80
C MET A 187 14.76 25.05 -24.05
N GLY A 188 14.18 24.52 -25.14
CA GLY A 188 14.10 23.09 -25.39
C GLY A 188 13.08 22.38 -24.49
N ASP A 189 12.89 21.09 -24.69
CA ASP A 189 12.15 20.20 -23.79
C ASP A 189 12.92 18.89 -23.58
N ALA A 190 13.37 18.68 -22.34
CA ALA A 190 14.11 17.48 -21.98
C ALA A 190 13.24 16.20 -22.04
N SER A 191 11.90 16.32 -21.89
CA SER A 191 10.99 15.16 -21.95
C SER A 191 10.85 14.63 -23.37
N ASP A 192 10.96 15.50 -24.36
CA ASP A 192 10.85 15.15 -25.77
C ASP A 192 12.19 15.19 -26.51
N ASN A 193 13.25 15.43 -25.76
CA ASN A 193 14.61 15.56 -26.29
C ASN A 193 14.73 16.68 -27.33
N ILE A 194 13.99 17.77 -27.12
CA ILE A 194 14.10 18.97 -27.98
C ILE A 194 15.27 19.81 -27.46
N PRO A 195 16.32 20.06 -28.29
CA PRO A 195 17.58 20.59 -27.79
C PRO A 195 17.52 22.03 -27.29
N GLY A 196 16.74 22.91 -27.91
CA GLY A 196 16.70 24.32 -27.59
C GLY A 196 18.03 25.04 -27.87
N CYS A 197 18.22 26.19 -27.26
CA CYS A 197 19.50 26.93 -27.26
C CYS A 197 20.33 26.50 -26.03
N PRO A 198 21.52 25.90 -26.18
CA PRO A 198 22.32 25.41 -25.06
C PRO A 198 22.64 26.52 -24.03
N GLY A 199 22.21 26.30 -22.78
CA GLY A 199 22.39 27.23 -21.67
C GLY A 199 21.41 28.41 -21.66
N VAL A 200 20.29 28.29 -22.38
CA VAL A 200 19.11 29.14 -22.25
C VAL A 200 18.03 28.34 -21.55
N GLY A 201 17.72 28.67 -20.32
CA GLY A 201 16.63 28.08 -19.56
C GLY A 201 15.38 28.96 -19.57
N GLU A 202 14.32 28.53 -18.94
CA GLU A 202 12.99 29.15 -18.91
C GLU A 202 13.01 30.66 -18.68
N LYS A 203 13.67 31.15 -17.61
CA LYS A 203 13.74 32.58 -17.30
C LYS A 203 14.44 33.40 -18.34
N THR A 204 15.47 32.85 -18.99
CA THR A 204 16.19 33.55 -20.06
C THR A 204 15.36 33.56 -21.33
N ALA A 205 14.67 32.48 -21.65
CA ALA A 205 13.74 32.39 -22.78
C ALA A 205 12.59 33.40 -22.60
N GLN A 206 11.96 33.43 -21.40
CA GLN A 206 10.93 34.42 -21.07
C GLN A 206 11.39 35.87 -21.34
N LYS A 207 12.58 36.21 -20.82
CA LYS A 207 13.13 37.55 -21.04
C LYS A 207 13.33 37.87 -22.52
N LEU A 208 13.89 36.94 -23.26
CA LEU A 208 14.13 37.13 -24.70
C LEU A 208 12.82 37.26 -25.49
N ILE A 209 11.83 36.42 -25.21
CA ILE A 209 10.55 36.50 -25.90
C ILE A 209 9.75 37.75 -25.51
N ASN A 210 9.78 38.16 -24.26
CA ASN A 210 9.17 39.43 -23.86
C ASN A 210 9.85 40.67 -24.51
N GLU A 211 11.17 40.63 -24.74
CA GLU A 211 11.95 41.72 -25.36
C GLU A 211 11.81 41.75 -26.88
N PHE A 212 11.88 40.56 -27.55
CA PHE A 212 11.91 40.48 -29.01
C PHE A 212 10.58 40.02 -29.64
N GLY A 213 9.65 39.49 -28.86
CA GLY A 213 8.32 39.03 -29.30
C GLY A 213 8.29 37.64 -29.93
N SER A 214 9.29 37.26 -30.73
CA SER A 214 9.42 35.92 -31.36
C SER A 214 10.87 35.53 -31.57
N ILE A 215 11.10 34.25 -31.84
CA ILE A 215 12.42 33.71 -32.23
C ILE A 215 12.92 34.37 -33.51
N GLU A 216 12.10 34.57 -34.50
CA GLU A 216 12.48 35.18 -35.79
C GLU A 216 13.04 36.57 -35.56
N ASN A 217 12.31 37.44 -34.83
CA ASN A 217 12.75 38.77 -34.53
C ASN A 217 14.02 38.81 -33.66
N LEU A 218 14.13 37.86 -32.70
CA LEU A 218 15.35 37.68 -31.90
C LEU A 218 16.57 37.38 -32.80
N LEU A 219 16.39 36.43 -33.75
CA LEU A 219 17.48 36.03 -34.63
C LEU A 219 17.85 37.12 -35.65
N GLU A 220 16.93 37.99 -36.04
CA GLU A 220 17.21 39.15 -36.89
C GLU A 220 17.96 40.27 -36.14
N HIS A 221 17.76 40.38 -34.82
CA HIS A 221 18.28 41.46 -34.01
C HIS A 221 19.30 41.02 -32.93
N THR A 222 20.10 40.01 -33.22
CA THR A 222 21.14 39.49 -32.29
C THR A 222 22.21 40.52 -31.96
N ASP A 223 22.36 41.58 -32.73
CA ASP A 223 23.23 42.75 -32.44
C ASP A 223 22.85 43.47 -31.13
N GLN A 224 21.58 43.38 -30.71
CA GLN A 224 21.10 43.98 -29.46
C GLN A 224 21.48 43.14 -28.24
N LEU A 225 21.83 41.86 -28.44
CA LEU A 225 22.32 41.02 -27.38
C LEU A 225 23.77 41.32 -26.97
N LYS A 226 24.13 41.05 -25.71
CA LYS A 226 25.46 41.33 -25.18
C LYS A 226 26.12 40.06 -24.60
N GLY A 227 27.46 40.04 -24.69
CA GLY A 227 28.29 39.04 -24.03
C GLY A 227 28.00 37.58 -24.47
N ALA A 228 28.11 36.65 -23.56
CA ALA A 228 27.98 35.22 -23.83
C ALA A 228 26.61 34.82 -24.41
N LEU A 229 25.53 35.54 -24.09
CA LEU A 229 24.19 35.27 -24.60
C LEU A 229 24.10 35.51 -26.11
N LYS A 230 24.73 36.61 -26.59
CA LYS A 230 24.82 36.90 -28.03
C LYS A 230 25.48 35.73 -28.77
N THR A 231 26.67 35.35 -28.34
CA THR A 231 27.44 34.25 -28.96
C THR A 231 26.66 32.93 -28.96
N LYS A 232 25.92 32.61 -27.85
CA LYS A 232 25.10 31.41 -27.77
C LYS A 232 23.98 31.41 -28.80
N VAL A 233 23.21 32.48 -28.89
CA VAL A 233 22.09 32.60 -29.84
C VAL A 233 22.58 32.55 -31.28
N GLU A 234 23.66 33.32 -31.59
CA GLU A 234 24.22 33.35 -32.93
C GLU A 234 24.78 32.01 -33.40
N ASN A 235 25.49 31.30 -32.52
CA ASN A 235 26.07 29.99 -32.86
C ASN A 235 25.04 28.85 -32.98
N ASN A 236 23.82 29.02 -32.45
CA ASN A 236 22.79 27.99 -32.39
C ASN A 236 21.52 28.37 -33.19
N ARG A 237 21.58 29.26 -34.15
CA ARG A 237 20.44 29.73 -34.93
C ARG A 237 19.63 28.60 -35.57
N GLU A 238 20.31 27.69 -36.26
CA GLU A 238 19.67 26.52 -36.89
C GLU A 238 19.02 25.61 -35.86
N MET A 239 19.70 25.36 -34.72
CA MET A 239 19.20 24.53 -33.65
C MET A 239 17.95 25.14 -32.99
N ILE A 240 17.92 26.44 -32.76
CA ILE A 240 16.78 27.19 -32.22
C ILE A 240 15.57 27.06 -33.13
N THR A 241 15.77 27.30 -34.45
CA THR A 241 14.72 27.21 -35.47
C THR A 241 14.21 25.79 -35.59
N PHE A 242 15.10 24.80 -35.55
CA PHE A 242 14.75 23.39 -35.58
C PHE A 242 13.99 22.95 -34.32
N SER A 243 14.40 23.43 -33.13
CA SER A 243 13.71 23.18 -31.90
C SER A 243 12.29 23.78 -31.88
N LYS A 244 12.13 24.98 -32.45
CA LYS A 244 10.81 25.60 -32.65
C LYS A 244 9.93 24.70 -33.57
N PHE A 245 10.49 24.18 -34.65
CA PHE A 245 9.77 23.23 -35.54
C PHE A 245 9.31 21.97 -34.78
N LEU A 246 10.18 21.36 -33.96
CA LEU A 246 9.85 20.17 -33.18
C LEU A 246 8.77 20.44 -32.10
N ALA A 247 8.81 21.61 -31.48
CA ALA A 247 7.87 22.02 -30.44
C ALA A 247 6.50 22.48 -30.97
N THR A 248 6.41 22.74 -32.28
CA THR A 248 5.17 23.24 -32.90
C THR A 248 4.20 22.09 -33.11
N ILE A 249 3.01 22.19 -32.52
CA ILE A 249 1.90 21.28 -32.76
C ILE A 249 1.33 21.58 -34.18
N LYS A 250 1.24 20.56 -35.01
CA LYS A 250 0.64 20.72 -36.35
C LYS A 250 -0.88 20.88 -36.25
N ILE A 251 -1.40 21.82 -37.09
CA ILE A 251 -2.83 22.12 -37.14
C ILE A 251 -3.40 21.89 -38.58
N ASP A 252 -2.67 21.14 -39.38
CA ASP A 252 -2.98 20.80 -40.79
C ASP A 252 -2.89 19.28 -41.04
N VAL A 253 -3.13 18.47 -40.01
CA VAL A 253 -3.21 16.99 -40.13
C VAL A 253 -4.31 16.62 -41.14
N PRO A 254 -4.14 15.57 -41.97
CA PRO A 254 -5.15 15.16 -42.93
C PRO A 254 -6.37 14.47 -42.28
N ILE A 255 -6.98 15.13 -41.34
CA ILE A 255 -8.21 14.78 -40.67
C ILE A 255 -9.24 15.92 -40.76
N LYS A 256 -10.51 15.61 -40.92
CA LYS A 256 -11.57 16.61 -41.02
C LYS A 256 -12.40 16.61 -39.75
N LEU A 257 -12.77 17.78 -39.28
CA LEU A 257 -13.73 17.94 -38.21
C LEU A 257 -15.11 17.48 -38.65
N ASP A 258 -15.54 16.33 -38.17
CA ASP A 258 -16.91 15.83 -38.36
C ASP A 258 -17.69 15.88 -37.06
N MET A 259 -18.38 16.99 -36.86
CA MET A 259 -19.17 17.19 -35.64
C MET A 259 -20.30 16.15 -35.48
N LYS A 260 -20.80 15.55 -36.55
CA LYS A 260 -21.81 14.49 -36.46
C LYS A 260 -21.23 13.19 -35.90
N ALA A 261 -20.03 12.86 -36.30
CA ALA A 261 -19.33 11.68 -35.80
C ALA A 261 -18.88 11.84 -34.35
N LEU A 262 -18.69 13.08 -33.87
CA LEU A 262 -18.26 13.39 -32.51
C LEU A 262 -19.44 13.59 -31.53
N VAL A 263 -20.70 13.54 -31.96
CA VAL A 263 -21.87 13.65 -31.07
C VAL A 263 -21.75 12.57 -30.00
N ARG A 264 -21.92 12.99 -28.75
CA ARG A 264 -21.98 12.05 -27.64
C ARG A 264 -23.25 11.19 -27.74
N GLU A 265 -23.05 9.89 -27.77
CA GLU A 265 -24.13 8.89 -27.76
C GLU A 265 -24.24 8.23 -26.37
N GLU A 266 -25.36 7.58 -26.11
CA GLU A 266 -25.51 6.70 -24.95
C GLU A 266 -24.61 5.47 -25.10
N PRO A 267 -23.91 5.06 -24.03
CA PRO A 267 -22.98 3.94 -24.08
C PRO A 267 -23.70 2.60 -24.36
N ASN A 268 -22.95 1.64 -24.90
CA ASN A 268 -23.37 0.24 -24.94
C ASN A 268 -23.16 -0.40 -23.56
N GLU A 269 -24.21 -0.38 -22.74
CA GLU A 269 -24.16 -0.85 -21.36
C GLU A 269 -23.77 -2.35 -21.24
N GLU A 270 -24.18 -3.20 -22.21
CA GLU A 270 -23.88 -4.62 -22.20
C GLU A 270 -22.38 -4.89 -22.42
N GLU A 271 -21.77 -4.23 -23.40
CA GLU A 271 -20.33 -4.33 -23.65
C GLU A 271 -19.49 -3.75 -22.51
N LEU A 272 -19.89 -2.58 -21.96
CA LEU A 272 -19.21 -2.01 -20.79
C LEU A 272 -19.28 -2.93 -19.59
N ARG A 273 -20.43 -3.52 -19.31
CA ARG A 273 -20.63 -4.48 -18.24
C ARG A 273 -19.67 -5.64 -18.38
N LYS A 274 -19.62 -6.27 -19.56
CA LYS A 274 -18.73 -7.40 -19.83
C LYS A 274 -17.26 -7.05 -19.59
N ILE A 275 -16.80 -5.90 -20.07
CA ILE A 275 -15.40 -5.48 -19.89
C ILE A 275 -15.14 -5.15 -18.41
N PHE A 276 -16.05 -4.47 -17.72
CA PHE A 276 -15.87 -4.12 -16.32
C PHE A 276 -15.92 -5.35 -15.41
N GLU A 277 -16.75 -6.37 -15.70
CA GLU A 277 -16.76 -7.66 -15.02
C GLU A 277 -15.44 -8.40 -15.23
N GLU A 278 -14.93 -8.44 -16.46
CA GLU A 278 -13.63 -9.05 -16.75
C GLU A 278 -12.47 -8.36 -16.03
N MET A 279 -12.55 -7.06 -15.84
CA MET A 279 -11.55 -6.26 -15.12
C MET A 279 -11.82 -6.18 -13.61
N GLU A 280 -12.93 -6.74 -13.13
CA GLU A 280 -13.37 -6.73 -11.73
C GLU A 280 -13.66 -5.31 -11.20
N PHE A 281 -14.22 -4.45 -12.04
CA PHE A 281 -14.56 -3.06 -11.73
C PHE A 281 -16.00 -2.87 -11.23
N ARG A 282 -16.35 -3.48 -10.11
CA ARG A 282 -17.71 -3.43 -9.54
C ARG A 282 -18.23 -2.02 -9.32
N THR A 283 -17.44 -1.20 -8.62
CA THR A 283 -17.79 0.19 -8.35
C THR A 283 -18.08 1.00 -9.63
N LEU A 284 -17.41 0.64 -10.74
CA LEU A 284 -17.70 1.26 -12.04
C LEU A 284 -19.02 0.76 -12.62
N ILE A 285 -19.28 -0.55 -12.51
CA ILE A 285 -20.56 -1.14 -12.95
C ILE A 285 -21.72 -0.43 -12.25
N ASP A 286 -21.66 -0.33 -10.93
CA ASP A 286 -22.69 0.32 -10.12
C ASP A 286 -22.84 1.81 -10.45
N ARG A 287 -21.73 2.51 -10.58
CA ARG A 287 -21.72 3.96 -10.80
C ARG A 287 -22.09 4.39 -12.23
N VAL A 288 -21.74 3.58 -13.23
CA VAL A 288 -21.85 3.91 -14.65
C VAL A 288 -23.10 3.33 -15.25
N LEU A 289 -23.46 2.09 -14.91
CA LEU A 289 -24.49 1.30 -15.57
C LEU A 289 -25.83 1.27 -14.80
N LYS A 290 -25.87 1.78 -13.56
CA LYS A 290 -27.12 1.96 -12.82
C LYS A 290 -27.62 3.39 -12.97
N LYS A 291 -28.66 3.60 -13.73
CA LYS A 291 -29.34 4.91 -13.87
C LYS A 291 -30.07 5.25 -12.57
N SER A 292 -29.59 6.22 -11.81
CA SER A 292 -30.34 6.78 -10.68
C SER A 292 -31.44 7.74 -11.17
N ASN A 293 -32.68 7.41 -10.94
CA ASN A 293 -33.84 8.32 -11.09
C ASN A 293 -34.08 9.05 -9.76
N ALA A 294 -33.24 9.98 -9.38
CA ALA A 294 -33.53 10.99 -8.37
C ALA A 294 -32.50 12.14 -8.41
N PRO A 295 -32.92 13.40 -8.16
CA PRO A 295 -31.96 14.51 -8.13
C PRO A 295 -31.13 14.46 -6.85
N SER A 296 -29.81 14.37 -7.00
CA SER A 296 -28.86 14.31 -5.90
C SER A 296 -28.66 15.67 -5.24
N PRO A 297 -28.59 15.74 -3.91
CA PRO A 297 -27.93 16.85 -3.24
C PRO A 297 -26.41 16.68 -3.40
N SER A 298 -25.73 17.78 -3.70
CA SER A 298 -24.30 17.86 -3.90
C SER A 298 -23.51 17.30 -2.72
N SER A 299 -22.93 16.12 -2.86
CA SER A 299 -21.80 15.68 -2.05
C SER A 299 -20.61 15.44 -2.98
N ALA A 300 -19.51 16.11 -2.71
CA ALA A 300 -18.29 15.97 -3.45
C ALA A 300 -17.83 14.51 -3.44
N ALA A 301 -17.70 13.92 -4.62
CA ALA A 301 -17.05 12.62 -4.78
C ALA A 301 -15.64 12.69 -4.20
N PRO A 302 -15.17 11.67 -3.50
CA PRO A 302 -13.78 11.65 -3.06
C PRO A 302 -12.89 11.71 -4.29
N ASP A 303 -12.00 12.69 -4.30
CA ASP A 303 -11.06 12.94 -5.37
C ASP A 303 -10.07 11.78 -5.49
N LEU A 304 -10.28 10.91 -6.47
CA LEU A 304 -9.45 9.72 -6.71
C LEU A 304 -8.00 10.06 -7.08
N PHE A 305 -7.72 11.33 -7.35
CA PHE A 305 -6.40 11.83 -7.72
C PHE A 305 -5.76 12.73 -6.67
N SER A 306 -6.44 13.00 -5.58
CA SER A 306 -5.74 13.51 -4.41
C SER A 306 -4.77 12.42 -3.98
N PRO A 307 -3.48 12.70 -3.88
CA PRO A 307 -2.60 11.86 -3.10
C PRO A 307 -3.20 11.91 -1.69
N GLY A 308 -3.86 10.85 -1.28
CA GLY A 308 -4.16 10.67 0.13
C GLY A 308 -2.86 10.94 0.89
N PRO A 309 -2.89 11.37 2.13
CA PRO A 309 -1.71 11.79 2.85
C PRO A 309 -0.79 10.58 3.09
N LEU A 310 -0.06 10.19 2.05
CA LEU A 310 1.00 9.16 2.11
C LEU A 310 2.21 9.66 2.91
N PHE A 311 2.17 10.92 3.36
CA PHE A 311 3.20 11.56 4.17
C PHE A 311 2.62 12.61 5.16
N ALA A 312 1.36 12.49 5.56
CA ALA A 312 1.00 13.10 6.83
C ALA A 312 1.57 12.19 7.93
N PRO A 313 2.33 12.71 8.89
CA PRO A 313 2.57 11.96 10.12
C PRO A 313 1.19 11.64 10.69
N ASN A 314 0.95 10.37 11.02
CA ASN A 314 -0.22 9.93 11.74
C ASN A 314 -0.26 10.65 13.09
N ASN A 315 -0.86 11.83 13.14
CA ASN A 315 -1.14 12.56 14.34
C ASN A 315 -2.62 12.45 14.64
N GLY A 316 -2.98 11.35 15.24
CA GLY A 316 -4.31 11.05 15.76
C GLY A 316 -4.45 9.54 15.97
N PRO A 317 -5.24 9.10 16.93
CA PRO A 317 -5.56 7.69 17.05
C PRO A 317 -6.24 7.28 15.73
N VAL A 318 -5.54 6.50 14.92
CA VAL A 318 -6.15 5.80 13.79
C VAL A 318 -6.96 4.67 14.41
N GLN A 319 -8.13 5.03 14.87
CA GLN A 319 -9.22 4.12 15.07
C GLN A 319 -9.79 3.83 13.68
N GLY A 320 -9.39 2.74 13.10
CA GLY A 320 -9.89 2.27 11.81
C GLY A 320 -9.16 1.00 11.45
N ASN A 321 -9.87 -0.11 11.42
CA ASN A 321 -9.39 -1.35 10.84
C ASN A 321 -8.84 -1.08 9.44
N LEU A 322 -7.63 -1.57 9.16
CA LEU A 322 -7.01 -1.50 7.83
C LEU A 322 -7.88 -2.20 6.75
N PHE A 323 -8.92 -2.92 7.16
CA PHE A 323 -9.87 -3.63 6.33
C PHE A 323 -11.10 -2.81 5.93
N GLU A 324 -11.33 -1.62 6.51
CA GLU A 324 -12.56 -0.85 6.34
C GLU A 324 -12.45 0.37 5.42
N GLU A 325 -11.28 0.75 4.94
CA GLU A 325 -11.08 1.98 4.15
C GLU A 325 -11.59 1.90 2.69
N PHE A 326 -12.30 0.83 2.32
CA PHE A 326 -12.81 0.66 0.95
C PHE A 326 -14.30 0.28 0.83
N ALA A 327 -15.08 0.44 1.88
CA ALA A 327 -16.53 0.45 1.79
C ALA A 327 -17.01 1.89 1.52
N GLY A 328 -16.91 2.35 0.29
CA GLY A 328 -17.50 3.60 -0.16
C GLY A 328 -18.92 3.36 -0.67
N ASP A 329 -19.87 4.04 -0.05
CA ASP A 329 -21.24 4.33 -0.44
C ASP A 329 -21.87 3.51 -1.57
N ARG A 330 -22.80 2.65 -1.22
CA ARG A 330 -23.84 2.16 -2.14
C ARG A 330 -25.12 2.93 -1.87
N PRO A 331 -25.76 3.53 -2.89
CA PRO A 331 -27.20 3.74 -2.84
C PRO A 331 -27.88 2.39 -3.21
N ASN A 332 -28.82 2.00 -2.38
CA ASN A 332 -29.79 0.94 -2.70
C ASN A 332 -30.48 1.22 -4.02
N ASP A 333 -30.33 0.33 -4.98
CA ASP A 333 -31.37 0.05 -5.97
C ASP A 333 -31.07 -1.28 -6.69
N GLU A 334 -32.00 -2.18 -6.58
CA GLU A 334 -32.08 -3.48 -7.21
C GLU A 334 -32.09 -3.37 -8.73
N LYS A 335 -31.09 -3.91 -9.39
CA LYS A 335 -31.18 -4.51 -10.73
C LYS A 335 -30.07 -5.53 -10.96
N GLU A 336 -30.50 -6.69 -11.38
CA GLU A 336 -29.85 -7.93 -11.64
C GLU A 336 -28.40 -7.84 -12.12
N SER A 337 -27.46 -8.14 -11.22
CA SER A 337 -26.13 -8.68 -11.57
C SER A 337 -26.33 -10.15 -11.96
N ASN A 338 -25.59 -10.68 -12.93
CA ASN A 338 -25.56 -12.11 -13.24
C ASN A 338 -24.97 -12.98 -12.09
N LEU A 339 -24.71 -12.39 -10.94
CA LEU A 339 -24.27 -13.08 -9.73
C LEU A 339 -25.50 -13.64 -9.01
N ALA A 340 -25.37 -14.86 -8.51
CA ALA A 340 -26.38 -15.45 -7.64
C ALA A 340 -26.48 -14.60 -6.35
N ARG A 341 -27.67 -14.50 -5.80
CA ARG A 341 -28.01 -13.80 -4.56
C ARG A 341 -28.97 -14.64 -3.74
N LEU A 342 -29.17 -14.25 -2.49
CA LEU A 342 -30.09 -14.94 -1.60
C LEU A 342 -31.50 -15.07 -2.23
N GLU A 343 -32.02 -14.02 -2.87
CA GLU A 343 -33.35 -14.00 -3.47
C GLU A 343 -33.48 -14.87 -4.74
N THR A 344 -32.35 -15.22 -5.37
CA THR A 344 -32.32 -15.98 -6.64
C THR A 344 -32.03 -17.45 -6.49
N SER A 345 -31.84 -17.94 -5.25
CA SER A 345 -31.44 -19.32 -4.98
C SER A 345 -32.30 -19.96 -3.88
N ASP A 346 -32.46 -21.28 -3.94
CA ASP A 346 -33.19 -22.05 -2.90
C ASP A 346 -32.29 -22.30 -1.69
N PHE A 347 -32.43 -21.45 -0.67
CA PHE A 347 -31.75 -21.60 0.62
C PHE A 347 -32.71 -22.05 1.72
N ASN A 348 -32.22 -22.90 2.62
CA ASN A 348 -32.92 -23.34 3.82
C ASN A 348 -32.27 -22.71 5.05
N TYR A 349 -32.46 -21.41 5.25
CA TYR A 349 -31.97 -20.68 6.41
C TYR A 349 -33.04 -20.64 7.52
N GLN A 350 -32.64 -20.96 8.72
CA GLN A 350 -33.57 -21.15 9.83
C GLN A 350 -33.19 -20.33 11.05
N LEU A 351 -34.17 -19.58 11.58
CA LEU A 351 -34.09 -18.92 12.87
C LEU A 351 -34.39 -19.94 13.99
N ILE A 352 -33.44 -20.12 14.88
CA ILE A 352 -33.47 -21.10 15.99
C ILE A 352 -33.72 -20.35 17.30
N ASP A 353 -34.93 -19.92 17.51
CA ASP A 353 -35.36 -19.02 18.57
C ASP A 353 -36.01 -19.71 19.78
N THR A 354 -36.21 -21.04 19.72
CA THR A 354 -36.81 -21.79 20.83
C THR A 354 -35.90 -22.93 21.34
N GLU A 355 -36.06 -23.33 22.60
CA GLU A 355 -35.29 -24.40 23.24
C GLU A 355 -35.45 -25.75 22.45
N GLU A 356 -36.67 -26.05 21.97
CA GLU A 356 -36.93 -27.26 21.20
C GLU A 356 -36.12 -27.24 19.89
N LYS A 357 -36.12 -26.12 19.17
CA LYS A 357 -35.33 -25.96 17.94
C LYS A 357 -33.84 -26.07 18.24
N ARG A 358 -33.33 -25.43 19.32
CA ARG A 358 -31.92 -25.50 19.73
C ARG A 358 -31.53 -26.94 20.03
N SER A 359 -32.29 -27.67 20.86
CA SER A 359 -32.04 -29.08 21.21
C SER A 359 -32.00 -29.98 19.97
N LYS A 360 -32.89 -29.74 19.00
CA LYS A 360 -32.95 -30.52 17.75
C LYS A 360 -31.72 -30.27 16.89
N ILE A 361 -31.31 -29.00 16.72
CA ILE A 361 -30.17 -28.67 15.85
C ILE A 361 -28.86 -29.12 16.47
N ILE A 362 -28.67 -28.99 17.77
CA ILE A 362 -27.48 -29.47 18.48
C ILE A 362 -27.29 -30.98 18.24
N LYS A 363 -28.34 -31.80 18.38
CA LYS A 363 -28.26 -33.22 18.11
C LYS A 363 -27.85 -33.57 16.68
N LYS A 364 -28.31 -32.78 15.71
CA LYS A 364 -27.91 -32.91 14.31
C LYS A 364 -26.45 -32.57 14.12
N LEU A 365 -26.02 -31.40 14.56
CA LEU A 365 -24.70 -30.86 14.30
C LEU A 365 -23.57 -31.56 15.07
N LEU A 366 -23.88 -32.22 16.20
CA LEU A 366 -22.90 -33.03 16.94
C LEU A 366 -22.28 -34.18 16.14
N THR A 367 -22.99 -34.68 15.12
CA THR A 367 -22.52 -35.77 14.27
C THR A 367 -21.78 -35.32 13.04
N THR A 368 -21.69 -34.03 12.83
CA THR A 368 -21.11 -33.39 11.65
C THR A 368 -19.60 -33.36 11.74
N LYS A 369 -18.92 -33.74 10.64
CA LYS A 369 -17.44 -33.70 10.54
C LYS A 369 -16.88 -32.33 10.22
N ILE A 370 -17.62 -31.50 9.48
CA ILE A 370 -17.22 -30.15 9.06
C ILE A 370 -18.37 -29.22 9.44
N LEU A 371 -18.08 -28.24 10.26
CA LEU A 371 -19.04 -27.27 10.78
C LEU A 371 -18.54 -25.86 10.55
N SER A 372 -19.20 -25.12 9.69
CA SER A 372 -18.98 -23.68 9.56
C SER A 372 -19.62 -22.98 10.75
N ILE A 373 -18.90 -22.07 11.35
CA ILE A 373 -19.30 -21.27 12.50
C ILE A 373 -19.02 -19.80 12.23
N ASP A 374 -19.91 -18.95 12.70
CA ASP A 374 -19.74 -17.50 12.66
C ASP A 374 -20.45 -16.86 13.86
N THR A 375 -20.05 -15.67 14.28
CA THR A 375 -20.62 -14.96 15.44
C THR A 375 -20.99 -13.53 15.07
N GLU A 376 -22.23 -13.14 15.37
CA GLU A 376 -22.69 -11.77 15.32
C GLU A 376 -22.46 -11.06 16.66
N THR A 377 -21.93 -9.85 16.62
CA THR A 377 -21.46 -9.17 17.83
C THR A 377 -21.75 -7.66 17.82
N THR A 378 -21.54 -7.02 18.97
CA THR A 378 -21.73 -5.59 19.16
C THR A 378 -20.53 -4.73 18.74
N SER A 379 -19.35 -5.32 18.54
CA SER A 379 -18.09 -4.61 18.27
C SER A 379 -17.16 -5.41 17.39
N ALA A 380 -16.39 -4.74 16.55
CA ALA A 380 -15.30 -5.36 15.77
C ALA A 380 -14.07 -5.71 16.66
N GLU A 381 -13.98 -5.16 17.88
CA GLU A 381 -12.93 -5.49 18.83
C GLU A 381 -13.37 -6.68 19.71
N PRO A 382 -12.77 -7.88 19.53
CA PRO A 382 -13.29 -9.11 20.13
C PRO A 382 -13.26 -9.09 21.67
N MET A 383 -12.32 -8.36 22.27
CA MET A 383 -12.21 -8.26 23.73
C MET A 383 -13.26 -7.32 24.36
N GLU A 384 -13.94 -6.51 23.55
CA GLU A 384 -15.04 -5.61 23.97
C GLU A 384 -16.40 -6.11 23.48
N ALA A 385 -16.39 -7.03 22.52
CA ALA A 385 -17.58 -7.52 21.86
C ALA A 385 -18.49 -8.34 22.78
N GLU A 386 -19.79 -8.07 22.71
CA GLU A 386 -20.85 -8.91 23.24
C GLU A 386 -21.50 -9.70 22.12
N LEU A 387 -21.81 -10.96 22.38
CA LEU A 387 -22.41 -11.87 21.42
C LEU A 387 -23.88 -11.53 21.17
N VAL A 388 -24.24 -11.29 19.92
CA VAL A 388 -25.63 -11.04 19.47
C VAL A 388 -26.29 -12.31 18.95
N GLY A 389 -25.51 -13.19 18.34
CA GLY A 389 -25.98 -14.47 17.84
C GLY A 389 -24.85 -15.37 17.38
N MET A 390 -25.20 -16.61 17.10
CA MET A 390 -24.32 -17.65 16.59
C MET A 390 -24.93 -18.26 15.33
N SER A 391 -24.17 -18.43 14.27
CA SER A 391 -24.62 -19.11 13.07
C SER A 391 -23.80 -20.35 12.75
N PHE A 392 -24.45 -21.31 12.12
CA PHE A 392 -23.89 -22.62 11.81
C PHE A 392 -24.33 -23.10 10.43
N SER A 393 -23.41 -23.74 9.69
CA SER A 393 -23.72 -24.45 8.46
C SER A 393 -22.93 -25.75 8.38
N ASP A 394 -23.61 -26.86 8.04
CA ASP A 394 -23.04 -28.19 7.88
C ASP A 394 -23.23 -28.76 6.47
N THR A 395 -24.05 -28.10 5.69
CA THR A 395 -24.41 -28.49 4.32
C THR A 395 -24.68 -27.23 3.51
N GLU A 396 -24.14 -27.16 2.31
CA GLU A 396 -24.34 -26.05 1.40
C GLU A 396 -25.83 -25.70 1.22
N ASN A 397 -26.17 -24.42 1.18
CA ASN A 397 -27.51 -23.87 1.14
C ASN A 397 -28.38 -24.14 2.40
N GLN A 398 -27.80 -24.60 3.49
CA GLN A 398 -28.46 -24.76 4.76
C GLN A 398 -27.68 -24.11 5.89
N ALA A 399 -28.35 -23.27 6.65
CA ALA A 399 -27.70 -22.62 7.80
C ALA A 399 -28.73 -22.30 8.89
N TYR A 400 -28.23 -22.10 10.09
CA TYR A 400 -28.98 -21.93 11.32
C TYR A 400 -28.47 -20.74 12.09
N TYR A 401 -29.34 -19.83 12.48
CA TYR A 401 -28.99 -18.70 13.34
C TYR A 401 -29.66 -18.82 14.70
N VAL A 402 -28.86 -18.68 15.75
CA VAL A 402 -29.32 -18.72 17.16
C VAL A 402 -29.13 -17.33 17.75
N PRO A 403 -30.21 -16.58 18.02
CA PRO A 403 -30.09 -15.29 18.68
C PRO A 403 -29.68 -15.45 20.13
N VAL A 404 -28.84 -14.54 20.61
CA VAL A 404 -28.35 -14.50 22.00
C VAL A 404 -28.83 -13.20 22.66
N PRO A 405 -29.54 -13.30 23.82
CA PRO A 405 -30.06 -12.12 24.51
C PRO A 405 -28.95 -11.24 25.09
N PRO A 406 -29.27 -9.96 25.39
CA PRO A 406 -28.28 -9.03 25.94
C PRO A 406 -27.89 -9.33 27.38
N GLU A 407 -28.77 -9.97 28.14
CA GLU A 407 -28.53 -10.34 29.52
C GLU A 407 -27.47 -11.43 29.62
N ARG A 408 -26.37 -11.11 30.29
CA ARG A 408 -25.19 -11.98 30.34
C ARG A 408 -25.47 -13.40 30.86
N GLU A 409 -26.32 -13.52 31.84
CA GLU A 409 -26.66 -14.82 32.43
C GLU A 409 -27.44 -15.70 31.43
N GLU A 410 -28.46 -15.14 30.77
CA GLU A 410 -29.25 -15.83 29.77
C GLU A 410 -28.41 -16.16 28.53
N ALA A 411 -27.53 -15.25 28.14
CA ALA A 411 -26.57 -15.49 27.05
C ALA A 411 -25.66 -16.69 27.34
N LEU A 412 -25.13 -16.77 28.58
CA LEU A 412 -24.28 -17.89 29.01
C LEU A 412 -25.04 -19.22 29.02
N GLU A 413 -26.32 -19.25 29.40
CA GLU A 413 -27.15 -20.46 29.34
C GLU A 413 -27.24 -20.97 27.90
N ILE A 414 -27.61 -20.10 26.93
CA ILE A 414 -27.75 -20.49 25.52
C ILE A 414 -26.40 -20.90 24.94
N VAL A 415 -25.33 -20.14 25.15
CA VAL A 415 -24.00 -20.49 24.66
C VAL A 415 -23.51 -21.82 25.20
N ASN A 416 -23.82 -22.14 26.49
CA ASN A 416 -23.45 -23.40 27.09
C ASN A 416 -24.20 -24.61 26.47
N GLU A 417 -25.42 -24.44 25.98
CA GLU A 417 -26.11 -25.49 25.24
C GLU A 417 -25.30 -25.90 24.00
N PHE A 418 -24.67 -24.93 23.31
CA PHE A 418 -23.88 -25.13 22.10
C PHE A 418 -22.40 -25.48 22.34
N ARG A 419 -21.91 -25.35 23.58
CA ARG A 419 -20.53 -25.71 23.96
C ARG A 419 -20.07 -27.06 23.40
N PRO A 420 -20.86 -28.16 23.45
CA PRO A 420 -20.46 -29.46 22.92
C PRO A 420 -20.14 -29.44 21.41
N LEU A 421 -20.72 -28.52 20.62
CA LEU A 421 -20.41 -28.37 19.20
C LEU A 421 -19.05 -27.73 19.01
N TYR A 422 -18.78 -26.65 19.72
CA TYR A 422 -17.51 -25.93 19.63
C TYR A 422 -16.35 -26.77 20.15
N GLU A 423 -16.56 -27.52 21.23
CA GLU A 423 -15.52 -28.35 21.87
C GLU A 423 -15.37 -29.74 21.26
N ASN A 424 -16.17 -30.10 20.23
CA ASN A 424 -16.06 -31.39 19.56
C ASN A 424 -14.73 -31.50 18.79
N VAL A 425 -13.82 -32.34 19.29
CA VAL A 425 -12.51 -32.58 18.68
C VAL A 425 -12.56 -33.33 17.35
N ASN A 426 -13.67 -34.01 17.05
CA ASN A 426 -13.85 -34.80 15.84
C ASN A 426 -14.50 -34.01 14.69
N SER A 427 -14.74 -32.72 14.88
CA SER A 427 -15.34 -31.82 13.91
C SER A 427 -14.38 -30.71 13.56
N THR A 428 -14.09 -30.52 12.26
CA THR A 428 -13.35 -29.38 11.73
C THR A 428 -14.24 -28.12 11.80
N LYS A 429 -13.78 -27.05 12.43
CA LYS A 429 -14.49 -25.76 12.46
C LYS A 429 -13.96 -24.88 11.33
N VAL A 430 -14.90 -24.41 10.54
CA VAL A 430 -14.64 -23.52 9.41
C VAL A 430 -15.11 -22.11 9.78
N GLY A 431 -14.32 -21.10 9.50
CA GLY A 431 -14.70 -19.70 9.73
C GLY A 431 -14.00 -18.76 8.76
N GLN A 432 -14.47 -17.54 8.69
CA GLN A 432 -13.83 -16.43 7.99
C GLN A 432 -13.21 -15.50 9.02
N ASN A 433 -11.87 -15.45 9.14
CA ASN A 433 -11.18 -14.82 10.27
C ASN A 433 -11.61 -15.44 11.63
N ILE A 434 -11.60 -16.76 11.67
CA ILE A 434 -12.10 -17.59 12.79
C ILE A 434 -11.44 -17.23 14.14
N LYS A 435 -10.28 -16.58 14.15
CA LYS A 435 -9.63 -16.08 15.37
C LYS A 435 -10.52 -15.12 16.14
N TYR A 436 -11.28 -14.27 15.44
CA TYR A 436 -12.24 -13.36 16.03
C TYR A 436 -13.32 -14.14 16.81
N ASP A 437 -13.94 -15.15 16.19
CA ASP A 437 -14.97 -15.98 16.79
C ASP A 437 -14.44 -16.74 17.99
N ILE A 438 -13.23 -17.28 17.91
CA ILE A 438 -12.56 -17.94 19.03
C ILE A 438 -12.43 -17.00 20.23
N LEU A 439 -11.99 -15.76 20.02
CA LEU A 439 -11.83 -14.76 21.08
C LEU A 439 -13.16 -14.36 21.70
N VAL A 440 -14.18 -14.14 20.89
CA VAL A 440 -15.54 -13.84 21.36
C VAL A 440 -16.09 -14.99 22.21
N LEU A 441 -15.98 -16.23 21.72
CA LEU A 441 -16.45 -17.42 22.45
C LEU A 441 -15.66 -17.66 23.75
N GLN A 442 -14.37 -17.39 23.78
CA GLN A 442 -13.55 -17.44 25.01
C GLN A 442 -14.06 -16.48 26.09
N ASN A 443 -14.61 -15.30 25.73
CA ASN A 443 -15.24 -14.39 26.68
C ASN A 443 -16.48 -15.01 27.36
N TYR A 444 -17.08 -16.04 26.74
CA TYR A 444 -18.19 -16.83 27.29
C TYR A 444 -17.73 -18.17 27.89
N GLY A 445 -16.42 -18.39 28.03
CA GLY A 445 -15.84 -19.58 28.61
C GLY A 445 -15.91 -20.82 27.72
N VAL A 446 -16.08 -20.65 26.41
CA VAL A 446 -16.12 -21.72 25.41
C VAL A 446 -14.79 -21.81 24.71
N GLU A 447 -14.24 -23.03 24.61
CA GLU A 447 -13.02 -23.32 23.85
C GLU A 447 -13.37 -23.97 22.51
N VAL A 448 -12.90 -23.42 21.41
CA VAL A 448 -13.09 -24.01 20.08
C VAL A 448 -12.03 -25.08 19.85
N LYS A 449 -12.44 -26.36 19.80
CA LYS A 449 -11.56 -27.53 19.64
C LYS A 449 -11.73 -28.19 18.28
N GLY A 450 -10.87 -29.16 17.97
CA GLY A 450 -10.80 -29.85 16.69
C GLY A 450 -9.94 -29.10 15.66
N GLU A 451 -9.92 -29.56 14.45
CA GLU A 451 -9.21 -28.89 13.36
C GLU A 451 -9.88 -27.54 13.02
N LEU A 452 -9.09 -26.60 12.54
CA LEU A 452 -9.56 -25.30 12.06
C LEU A 452 -9.34 -25.17 10.56
N PHE A 453 -10.24 -24.47 9.91
CA PHE A 453 -10.07 -24.00 8.54
C PHE A 453 -10.54 -22.56 8.45
N ASP A 454 -9.63 -21.64 8.17
CA ASP A 454 -9.92 -20.21 8.00
C ASP A 454 -9.89 -19.85 6.51
N THR A 455 -11.01 -19.43 5.95
CA THR A 455 -11.12 -19.10 4.52
C THR A 455 -10.33 -17.84 4.14
N MET A 456 -10.21 -16.86 5.04
CA MET A 456 -9.35 -15.68 4.87
C MET A 456 -7.89 -16.10 4.74
N LEU A 457 -7.41 -16.97 5.63
CA LEU A 457 -6.02 -17.43 5.62
C LEU A 457 -5.73 -18.41 4.49
N ALA A 458 -6.69 -19.24 4.09
CA ALA A 458 -6.57 -20.10 2.91
C ALA A 458 -6.31 -19.25 1.65
N HIS A 459 -7.11 -18.21 1.44
CA HIS A 459 -6.89 -17.31 0.31
C HIS A 459 -5.61 -16.47 0.46
N TYR A 460 -5.24 -16.06 1.66
CA TYR A 460 -3.97 -15.35 1.89
C TYR A 460 -2.74 -16.21 1.49
N VAL A 461 -2.75 -17.50 1.78
CA VAL A 461 -1.69 -18.42 1.36
C VAL A 461 -1.63 -18.55 -0.17
N LEU A 462 -2.78 -18.55 -0.84
CA LEU A 462 -2.90 -18.65 -2.30
C LEU A 462 -2.50 -17.35 -3.01
N GLN A 463 -2.95 -16.19 -2.50
CA GLN A 463 -2.85 -14.89 -3.16
C GLN A 463 -2.59 -13.76 -2.13
N PRO A 464 -1.37 -13.66 -1.56
CA PRO A 464 -1.09 -12.78 -0.43
C PRO A 464 -1.25 -11.27 -0.70
N GLU A 465 -1.29 -10.86 -1.97
CA GLU A 465 -1.42 -9.44 -2.35
C GLU A 465 -2.87 -8.99 -2.58
N LEU A 466 -3.83 -9.92 -2.61
CA LEU A 466 -5.23 -9.62 -2.88
C LEU A 466 -6.02 -9.33 -1.59
N ARG A 467 -7.30 -9.02 -1.75
CA ARG A 467 -8.22 -8.87 -0.63
C ARG A 467 -8.68 -10.26 -0.17
N HIS A 468 -8.94 -10.39 1.12
CA HIS A 468 -9.32 -11.67 1.72
C HIS A 468 -10.67 -11.61 2.44
N ASN A 469 -11.45 -10.52 2.29
CA ASN A 469 -12.78 -10.41 2.87
C ASN A 469 -13.78 -11.31 2.14
N MET A 470 -14.77 -11.80 2.86
CA MET A 470 -15.73 -12.81 2.39
C MET A 470 -16.48 -12.36 1.14
N ASP A 471 -16.97 -11.12 1.07
CA ASP A 471 -17.68 -10.59 -0.10
C ASP A 471 -16.84 -10.75 -1.37
N TYR A 472 -15.56 -10.37 -1.30
CA TYR A 472 -14.64 -10.50 -2.43
C TYR A 472 -14.40 -11.97 -2.81
N LEU A 473 -14.24 -12.84 -1.81
CA LEU A 473 -14.02 -14.28 -2.05
C LEU A 473 -15.27 -14.95 -2.64
N ALA A 474 -16.46 -14.65 -2.11
CA ALA A 474 -17.74 -15.16 -2.61
C ALA A 474 -17.95 -14.81 -4.07
N GLU A 475 -17.61 -13.59 -4.45
CA GLU A 475 -17.77 -13.15 -5.83
C GLU A 475 -16.79 -13.83 -6.78
N ILE A 476 -15.51 -13.92 -6.41
CA ILE A 476 -14.48 -14.48 -7.29
C ILE A 476 -14.64 -16.00 -7.45
N TYR A 477 -14.88 -16.69 -6.33
CA TYR A 477 -14.87 -18.16 -6.32
C TYR A 477 -16.25 -18.79 -6.47
N LEU A 478 -17.31 -18.10 -6.03
CA LEU A 478 -18.67 -18.65 -6.03
C LEU A 478 -19.61 -17.95 -7.02
N HIS A 479 -19.16 -16.85 -7.65
CA HIS A 479 -20.01 -15.97 -8.48
C HIS A 479 -21.28 -15.55 -7.73
N TYR A 480 -21.13 -15.24 -6.45
CA TYR A 480 -22.20 -14.92 -5.52
C TYR A 480 -22.01 -13.55 -4.88
N GLN A 481 -23.06 -12.76 -4.82
CA GLN A 481 -23.09 -11.47 -4.13
C GLN A 481 -23.73 -11.64 -2.75
N THR A 482 -22.96 -11.45 -1.70
CA THR A 482 -23.40 -11.51 -0.30
C THR A 482 -24.23 -10.28 0.09
N ILE A 483 -25.04 -10.42 1.14
CA ILE A 483 -25.65 -9.27 1.82
C ILE A 483 -24.52 -8.48 2.51
N HIS A 484 -24.44 -7.19 2.26
CA HIS A 484 -23.41 -6.38 2.90
C HIS A 484 -23.89 -5.87 4.26
N ILE A 485 -23.02 -5.85 5.26
CA ILE A 485 -23.37 -5.42 6.63
C ILE A 485 -23.96 -4.01 6.68
N ASP A 486 -23.53 -3.09 5.81
CA ASP A 486 -24.08 -1.72 5.71
C ASP A 486 -25.55 -1.70 5.27
N GLU A 487 -26.06 -2.76 4.66
CA GLU A 487 -27.47 -2.91 4.30
C GLU A 487 -28.34 -3.15 5.54
N LEU A 488 -27.77 -3.78 6.59
CA LEU A 488 -28.45 -4.04 7.85
C LEU A 488 -28.33 -2.88 8.83
N ILE A 489 -27.10 -2.44 9.12
CA ILE A 489 -26.82 -1.47 10.19
C ILE A 489 -26.65 -0.03 9.67
N GLY A 490 -26.66 0.17 8.36
CA GLY A 490 -26.46 1.47 7.72
C GLY A 490 -24.98 1.81 7.54
N PRO A 491 -24.68 2.83 6.72
CA PRO A 491 -23.32 3.25 6.41
C PRO A 491 -22.61 3.80 7.65
N LYS A 492 -21.27 3.66 7.64
CA LYS A 492 -20.42 4.20 8.71
C LYS A 492 -20.71 5.67 9.01
N GLY A 493 -20.86 5.97 10.28
CA GLY A 493 -21.11 7.32 10.76
C GLY A 493 -21.86 7.36 12.08
N LYS A 494 -22.22 8.57 12.50
CA LYS A 494 -22.93 8.79 13.78
C LYS A 494 -24.31 8.10 13.87
N ASN A 495 -24.88 7.72 12.74
CA ASN A 495 -26.20 7.10 12.63
C ASN A 495 -26.16 5.60 12.34
N GLN A 496 -24.98 4.98 12.30
CA GLN A 496 -24.83 3.55 12.14
C GLN A 496 -25.43 2.84 13.35
N LYS A 497 -26.31 1.87 13.12
CA LYS A 497 -26.92 1.03 14.16
C LYS A 497 -25.91 0.01 14.65
N ASN A 498 -26.15 -0.56 15.82
CA ASN A 498 -25.48 -1.75 16.28
C ASN A 498 -26.26 -3.00 15.85
N MET A 499 -25.60 -4.12 15.61
CA MET A 499 -26.25 -5.38 15.28
C MET A 499 -27.28 -5.79 16.36
N ARG A 500 -27.03 -5.45 17.62
CA ARG A 500 -27.93 -5.66 18.75
C ARG A 500 -29.24 -4.88 18.64
N ASP A 501 -29.28 -3.78 17.91
CA ASP A 501 -30.48 -2.94 17.71
C ASP A 501 -31.49 -3.54 16.74
N LEU A 502 -31.11 -4.59 16.02
CA LEU A 502 -31.93 -5.25 15.00
C LEU A 502 -32.66 -6.47 15.60
N PRO A 503 -33.91 -6.73 15.18
CA PRO A 503 -34.61 -7.94 15.60
C PRO A 503 -33.99 -9.19 14.93
N PRO A 504 -34.05 -10.37 15.59
CA PRO A 504 -33.46 -11.61 15.05
C PRO A 504 -33.96 -11.98 13.64
N GLU A 505 -35.19 -11.60 13.30
CA GLU A 505 -35.82 -11.84 12.01
C GLU A 505 -35.18 -11.06 10.86
N GLU A 506 -34.49 -9.96 11.16
CA GLU A 506 -33.71 -9.18 10.19
C GLU A 506 -32.27 -9.69 10.07
N VAL A 507 -31.68 -10.12 11.17
CA VAL A 507 -30.26 -10.57 11.25
C VAL A 507 -30.08 -11.97 10.70
N TYR A 508 -31.03 -12.91 10.92
CA TYR A 508 -30.80 -14.34 10.67
C TYR A 508 -30.42 -14.68 9.23
N LYS A 509 -30.94 -13.95 8.24
CA LYS A 509 -30.61 -14.20 6.84
C LYS A 509 -29.16 -13.89 6.54
N TYR A 510 -28.71 -12.75 7.00
CA TYR A 510 -27.31 -12.29 6.88
C TYR A 510 -26.36 -13.29 7.58
N ALA A 511 -26.59 -13.58 8.86
CA ALA A 511 -25.76 -14.48 9.63
C ALA A 511 -25.74 -15.93 9.09
N CYS A 512 -26.88 -16.43 8.60
CA CYS A 512 -26.94 -17.74 7.93
C CYS A 512 -26.17 -17.72 6.61
N GLU A 513 -26.25 -16.65 5.85
CA GLU A 513 -25.51 -16.49 4.61
C GLU A 513 -24.00 -16.52 4.87
N ASP A 514 -23.52 -15.81 5.90
CA ASP A 514 -22.09 -15.77 6.25
C ASP A 514 -21.56 -17.18 6.59
N ALA A 515 -22.31 -17.97 7.37
CA ALA A 515 -21.92 -19.34 7.69
C ALA A 515 -21.95 -20.27 6.47
N ASP A 516 -22.95 -20.16 5.58
CA ASP A 516 -23.09 -20.99 4.38
C ASP A 516 -22.05 -20.65 3.31
N ILE A 517 -21.84 -19.37 3.05
CA ILE A 517 -20.81 -18.89 2.09
C ILE A 517 -19.41 -19.29 2.57
N THR A 518 -19.14 -19.20 3.86
CA THR A 518 -17.88 -19.65 4.45
C THR A 518 -17.65 -21.14 4.23
N LEU A 519 -18.69 -21.98 4.37
CA LEU A 519 -18.60 -23.41 4.07
C LEU A 519 -18.31 -23.69 2.59
N LYS A 520 -18.98 -22.99 1.68
CA LYS A 520 -18.76 -23.10 0.23
C LYS A 520 -17.35 -22.67 -0.15
N LEU A 521 -16.89 -21.53 0.40
CA LEU A 521 -15.53 -21.05 0.18
C LEU A 521 -14.48 -22.03 0.65
N LYS A 522 -14.69 -22.68 1.80
CA LYS A 522 -13.81 -23.76 2.29
C LYS A 522 -13.64 -24.85 1.25
N ASN A 523 -14.72 -25.34 0.64
CA ASN A 523 -14.66 -26.43 -0.32
C ASN A 523 -13.84 -26.04 -1.55
N VAL A 524 -14.03 -24.84 -2.08
CA VAL A 524 -13.29 -24.36 -3.27
C VAL A 524 -11.83 -24.06 -2.92
N LEU A 525 -11.58 -23.34 -1.82
CA LEU A 525 -10.22 -22.93 -1.45
C LEU A 525 -9.35 -24.13 -1.05
N GLU A 526 -9.91 -25.16 -0.43
CA GLU A 526 -9.17 -26.39 -0.12
C GLU A 526 -8.66 -27.08 -1.40
N GLU A 527 -9.45 -27.13 -2.47
CA GLU A 527 -9.02 -27.66 -3.76
C GLU A 527 -7.93 -26.79 -4.41
N GLU A 528 -8.03 -25.46 -4.27
CA GLU A 528 -6.99 -24.55 -4.78
C GLU A 528 -5.67 -24.69 -4.00
N LEU A 529 -5.72 -24.86 -2.67
CA LEU A 529 -4.53 -25.13 -1.86
C LEU A 529 -3.81 -26.42 -2.34
N LYS A 530 -4.57 -27.49 -2.63
CA LYS A 530 -4.03 -28.74 -3.19
C LYS A 530 -3.41 -28.53 -4.55
N LYS A 531 -4.11 -27.87 -5.46
CA LYS A 531 -3.61 -27.60 -6.82
C LYS A 531 -2.30 -26.81 -6.81
N GLN A 532 -2.15 -25.86 -5.88
CA GLN A 532 -0.94 -25.04 -5.79
C GLN A 532 0.17 -25.66 -4.92
N GLY A 533 -0.11 -26.79 -4.24
CA GLY A 533 0.88 -27.51 -3.40
C GLY A 533 1.28 -26.76 -2.14
N VAL A 534 0.38 -25.93 -1.59
CA VAL A 534 0.65 -25.09 -0.40
C VAL A 534 -0.13 -25.53 0.84
N GLU A 535 -0.68 -26.76 0.82
CA GLU A 535 -1.42 -27.34 1.96
C GLU A 535 -0.59 -27.38 3.24
N HIS A 536 0.68 -27.80 3.12
CA HIS A 536 1.61 -27.83 4.26
C HIS A 536 1.71 -26.46 4.94
N LEU A 537 1.91 -25.39 4.17
CA LEU A 537 1.97 -24.04 4.70
C LEU A 537 0.68 -23.65 5.45
N PHE A 538 -0.46 -24.00 4.88
CA PHE A 538 -1.75 -23.70 5.47
C PHE A 538 -2.02 -24.51 6.76
N TYR A 539 -1.95 -25.84 6.67
CA TYR A 539 -2.36 -26.71 7.79
C TYR A 539 -1.32 -26.84 8.91
N GLU A 540 -0.02 -26.75 8.58
CA GLU A 540 1.04 -26.98 9.57
C GLU A 540 1.65 -25.69 10.13
N ILE A 541 1.44 -24.54 9.47
CA ILE A 541 1.96 -23.23 9.94
C ILE A 541 0.84 -22.26 10.28
N GLU A 542 -0.03 -21.91 9.32
CA GLU A 542 -1.01 -20.85 9.54
C GLU A 542 -2.14 -21.27 10.48
N MET A 543 -2.70 -22.47 10.32
CA MET A 543 -3.82 -22.93 11.16
C MET A 543 -3.43 -23.13 12.65
N PRO A 544 -2.31 -23.78 12.99
CA PRO A 544 -1.87 -23.86 14.38
C PRO A 544 -1.65 -22.49 15.02
N LEU A 545 -1.14 -21.55 14.23
CA LEU A 545 -0.85 -20.18 14.70
C LEU A 545 -2.13 -19.41 15.11
N VAL A 546 -3.29 -19.69 14.51
CA VAL A 546 -4.56 -19.04 14.87
C VAL A 546 -4.83 -19.15 16.38
N ARG A 547 -4.63 -20.34 16.97
CA ARG A 547 -4.85 -20.57 18.42
C ARG A 547 -3.81 -19.86 19.27
N VAL A 548 -2.57 -19.83 18.80
CA VAL A 548 -1.48 -19.13 19.48
C VAL A 548 -1.79 -17.63 19.57
N LEU A 549 -2.16 -17.03 18.45
CA LEU A 549 -2.49 -15.60 18.39
C LEU A 549 -3.76 -15.28 19.20
N ALA A 550 -4.79 -16.11 19.11
CA ALA A 550 -5.97 -15.94 19.96
C ALA A 550 -5.60 -15.97 21.45
N ASN A 551 -4.72 -16.88 21.87
CA ASN A 551 -4.24 -16.94 23.23
C ASN A 551 -3.41 -15.70 23.62
N MET A 552 -2.50 -15.25 22.75
CA MET A 552 -1.70 -14.05 22.99
C MET A 552 -2.56 -12.79 23.10
N GLU A 553 -3.51 -12.63 22.20
CA GLU A 553 -4.45 -11.50 22.22
C GLU A 553 -5.34 -11.53 23.48
N SER A 554 -5.84 -12.70 23.87
CA SER A 554 -6.61 -12.88 25.09
C SER A 554 -5.77 -12.62 26.35
N ASN A 555 -4.51 -13.07 26.38
CA ASN A 555 -3.59 -12.80 27.50
C ASN A 555 -3.34 -11.29 27.67
N GLY A 556 -3.18 -10.56 26.55
CA GLY A 556 -2.86 -9.14 26.57
C GLY A 556 -1.55 -8.83 27.28
N VAL A 557 -1.25 -7.55 27.38
CA VAL A 557 -0.01 -7.05 28.00
C VAL A 557 -0.34 -6.07 29.11
N ARG A 558 0.35 -6.19 30.26
CA ARG A 558 0.26 -5.22 31.35
C ARG A 558 1.16 -4.04 31.11
N ILE A 559 0.67 -2.88 31.49
CA ILE A 559 1.39 -1.62 31.39
C ILE A 559 1.42 -0.92 32.75
N ASP A 560 2.60 -0.41 33.09
CA ASP A 560 2.81 0.49 34.21
C ASP A 560 2.39 1.92 33.80
N THR A 561 1.17 2.28 34.20
CA THR A 561 0.58 3.58 33.87
C THR A 561 1.27 4.74 34.61
N GLU A 562 1.82 4.49 35.78
CA GLU A 562 2.54 5.52 36.54
C GLU A 562 3.90 5.81 35.88
N ALA A 563 4.60 4.77 35.39
CA ALA A 563 5.82 4.95 34.61
C ALA A 563 5.55 5.76 33.32
N LEU A 564 4.47 5.45 32.60
CA LEU A 564 4.08 6.22 31.39
C LEU A 564 3.73 7.67 31.72
N LYS A 565 3.05 7.94 32.82
CA LYS A 565 2.75 9.30 33.27
C LYS A 565 4.03 10.10 33.55
N GLN A 566 4.99 9.52 34.27
CA GLN A 566 6.29 10.15 34.51
C GLN A 566 7.05 10.40 33.19
N THR A 567 6.99 9.46 32.25
CA THR A 567 7.56 9.63 30.90
C THR A 567 6.84 10.76 30.14
N SER A 568 5.51 10.87 30.24
CA SER A 568 4.73 11.95 29.63
C SER A 568 5.14 13.32 30.15
N GLU A 569 5.26 13.46 31.48
CA GLU A 569 5.71 14.69 32.12
C GLU A 569 7.13 15.07 31.68
N HIS A 570 8.04 14.11 31.63
CA HIS A 570 9.42 14.29 31.18
C HIS A 570 9.49 14.71 29.71
N PHE A 571 8.79 14.00 28.83
CA PHE A 571 8.77 14.32 27.38
C PHE A 571 8.13 15.66 27.10
N THR A 572 7.07 16.01 27.85
CA THR A 572 6.41 17.31 27.70
C THR A 572 7.35 18.46 28.11
N ALA A 573 8.06 18.34 29.23
CA ALA A 573 9.04 19.34 29.66
C ALA A 573 10.16 19.49 28.61
N ARG A 574 10.71 18.38 28.13
CA ARG A 574 11.75 18.38 27.10
C ARG A 574 11.28 18.96 25.77
N LEU A 575 10.04 18.69 25.36
CA LEU A 575 9.42 19.28 24.16
C LEU A 575 9.35 20.81 24.26
N GLN A 576 9.00 21.36 25.44
CA GLN A 576 8.96 22.79 25.69
C GLN A 576 10.35 23.44 25.60
N GLU A 577 11.38 22.76 26.09
CA GLU A 577 12.77 23.22 25.98
C GLU A 577 13.24 23.23 24.51
N ILE A 578 13.01 22.11 23.78
CA ILE A 578 13.39 22.01 22.36
C ILE A 578 12.61 23.04 21.53
N GLU A 579 11.34 23.24 21.79
CA GLU A 579 10.51 24.24 21.11
C GLU A 579 11.10 25.65 21.28
N LYS A 580 11.52 26.01 22.48
CA LYS A 580 12.17 27.28 22.76
C LYS A 580 13.51 27.41 22.01
N GLU A 581 14.35 26.38 22.04
CA GLU A 581 15.61 26.37 21.30
C GLU A 581 15.38 26.51 19.78
N ILE A 582 14.35 25.84 19.23
CA ILE A 582 13.99 25.98 17.81
C ILE A 582 13.60 27.41 17.47
N TYR A 583 12.79 28.07 18.32
CA TYR A 583 12.38 29.45 18.10
C TYR A 583 13.56 30.44 18.21
N GLU A 584 14.47 30.20 19.15
CA GLU A 584 15.70 31.02 19.28
C GLU A 584 16.59 30.85 18.02
N LEU A 585 16.79 29.60 17.53
CA LEU A 585 17.58 29.35 16.34
C LEU A 585 16.90 29.84 15.04
N ALA A 586 15.59 29.82 14.99
CA ALA A 586 14.80 30.33 13.87
C ALA A 586 14.63 31.87 13.89
N GLY A 587 14.75 32.49 15.07
CA GLY A 587 14.54 33.91 15.28
C GLY A 587 13.07 34.35 15.23
N GLU A 588 12.12 33.42 15.32
CA GLU A 588 10.68 33.66 15.41
C GLU A 588 9.90 32.39 15.85
N THR A 589 8.69 32.60 16.32
CA THR A 589 7.78 31.51 16.67
C THR A 589 6.97 31.04 15.45
N PHE A 590 6.80 29.74 15.30
CA PHE A 590 6.03 29.13 14.22
C PHE A 590 5.51 27.74 14.64
N ASN A 591 4.58 27.16 13.87
CA ASN A 591 4.09 25.82 14.16
C ASN A 591 5.07 24.76 13.63
N ILE A 592 5.86 24.15 14.53
CA ILE A 592 6.86 23.11 14.20
C ILE A 592 6.20 21.83 13.65
N ALA A 593 4.93 21.59 13.98
CA ALA A 593 4.16 20.48 13.42
C ALA A 593 3.69 20.74 11.98
N SER A 594 3.75 21.99 11.49
CA SER A 594 3.35 22.35 10.14
C SER A 594 4.51 22.19 9.15
N PRO A 595 4.46 21.20 8.21
CA PRO A 595 5.50 21.05 7.20
C PRO A 595 5.72 22.31 6.36
N LYS A 596 4.65 23.08 6.12
CA LYS A 596 4.70 24.34 5.37
C LYS A 596 5.54 25.38 6.09
N GLN A 597 5.21 25.67 7.35
CA GLN A 597 5.91 26.69 8.13
C GLN A 597 7.37 26.30 8.39
N VAL A 598 7.62 25.01 8.69
CA VAL A 598 9.00 24.49 8.81
C VAL A 598 9.79 24.73 7.51
N GLY A 599 9.18 24.45 6.35
CA GLY A 599 9.82 24.68 5.06
C GLY A 599 10.14 26.15 4.79
N GLU A 600 9.21 27.05 5.10
CA GLU A 600 9.40 28.50 4.98
C GLU A 600 10.56 28.99 5.88
N ILE A 601 10.61 28.52 7.12
CA ILE A 601 11.72 28.87 8.03
C ILE A 601 13.06 28.34 7.54
N LEU A 602 13.14 27.07 7.18
CA LEU A 602 14.42 26.43 6.81
C LEU A 602 14.98 26.95 5.48
N PHE A 603 14.11 27.18 4.50
CA PHE A 603 14.56 27.41 3.11
C PHE A 603 14.34 28.83 2.61
N ASP A 604 13.34 29.56 3.09
CA ASP A 604 13.15 30.98 2.70
C ASP A 604 13.86 31.94 3.67
N LYS A 605 13.74 31.70 4.98
CA LYS A 605 14.35 32.60 5.99
C LYS A 605 15.80 32.24 6.27
N LEU A 606 16.08 31.02 6.72
CA LEU A 606 17.43 30.59 7.09
C LEU A 606 18.29 30.24 5.88
N LYS A 607 17.67 29.96 4.72
CA LYS A 607 18.35 29.65 3.45
C LYS A 607 19.42 28.57 3.58
N ILE A 608 19.09 27.48 4.28
CA ILE A 608 20.03 26.42 4.65
C ILE A 608 20.64 25.76 3.40
N ILE A 609 19.87 25.71 2.30
CA ILE A 609 20.34 25.26 0.98
C ILE A 609 19.74 26.16 -0.13
N ASP A 610 20.48 26.37 -1.20
CA ASP A 610 20.05 27.23 -2.33
C ASP A 610 18.89 26.63 -3.14
N LYS A 611 18.79 25.29 -3.21
CA LYS A 611 17.78 24.58 -4.01
C LYS A 611 17.12 23.49 -3.17
N ALA A 612 16.17 23.89 -2.34
CA ALA A 612 15.37 22.94 -1.56
C ALA A 612 14.33 22.22 -2.45
N LYS A 613 14.20 20.91 -2.22
CA LYS A 613 13.23 20.10 -2.91
C LYS A 613 11.81 20.55 -2.53
N LYS A 614 10.98 20.80 -3.53
CA LYS A 614 9.56 21.14 -3.35
C LYS A 614 8.66 20.00 -3.80
N THR A 615 7.52 19.91 -3.16
CA THR A 615 6.43 19.03 -3.61
C THR A 615 5.86 19.55 -4.92
N LYS A 616 5.06 18.74 -5.60
CA LYS A 616 4.34 19.17 -6.81
C LYS A 616 3.40 20.38 -6.58
N THR A 617 3.00 20.61 -5.33
CA THR A 617 2.18 21.74 -4.90
C THR A 617 3.00 22.99 -4.53
N GLY A 618 4.31 22.95 -4.73
CA GLY A 618 5.21 24.07 -4.45
C GLY A 618 5.64 24.22 -2.99
N GLN A 619 5.16 23.36 -2.08
CA GLN A 619 5.60 23.34 -0.69
C GLN A 619 6.98 22.67 -0.57
N TYR A 620 7.79 23.13 0.36
CA TYR A 620 9.05 22.48 0.67
C TYR A 620 8.84 21.08 1.25
N VAL A 621 9.65 20.12 0.80
CA VAL A 621 9.67 18.78 1.37
C VAL A 621 10.45 18.82 2.68
N THR A 622 9.75 18.55 3.78
CA THR A 622 10.33 18.50 5.13
C THR A 622 10.13 17.10 5.76
N SER A 623 10.15 16.03 4.94
CA SER A 623 10.12 14.67 5.44
C SER A 623 11.36 14.38 6.30
N GLU A 624 11.24 13.39 7.19
CA GLU A 624 12.32 12.96 8.06
C GLU A 624 13.60 12.64 7.27
N GLU A 625 13.47 11.93 6.15
CA GLU A 625 14.58 11.58 5.25
C GLU A 625 15.30 12.82 4.70
N VAL A 626 14.53 13.82 4.24
CA VAL A 626 15.11 15.09 3.71
C VAL A 626 15.79 15.86 4.82
N LEU A 627 15.15 16.00 5.97
CA LEU A 627 15.73 16.73 7.11
C LEU A 627 16.96 16.01 7.66
N GLU A 628 16.96 14.65 7.73
CA GLU A 628 18.12 13.89 8.17
C GLU A 628 19.33 14.09 7.23
N SER A 629 19.11 14.13 5.92
CA SER A 629 20.16 14.43 4.94
C SER A 629 20.76 15.84 5.11
N LEU A 630 20.02 16.74 5.74
CA LEU A 630 20.43 18.12 5.99
C LEU A 630 20.88 18.39 7.45
N ARG A 631 20.87 17.36 8.31
CA ARG A 631 21.12 17.47 9.75
C ARG A 631 22.36 18.28 10.10
N ASN A 632 23.43 18.09 9.35
CA ASN A 632 24.72 18.74 9.57
C ASN A 632 24.81 20.14 8.95
N LYS A 633 23.77 20.65 8.30
CA LYS A 633 23.78 21.96 7.65
C LYS A 633 23.43 23.10 8.59
N HIS A 634 22.54 22.84 9.56
CA HIS A 634 22.13 23.84 10.56
C HIS A 634 21.57 23.12 11.80
N GLU A 635 21.90 23.63 12.99
CA GLU A 635 21.53 23.04 14.27
C GLU A 635 20.00 22.90 14.44
N VAL A 636 19.23 23.87 13.94
CA VAL A 636 17.77 23.85 14.00
C VAL A 636 17.15 22.57 13.40
N ILE A 637 17.78 21.95 12.40
CA ILE A 637 17.27 20.75 11.76
C ILE A 637 17.30 19.56 12.71
N GLY A 638 18.42 19.39 13.43
CA GLY A 638 18.55 18.37 14.45
C GLY A 638 17.49 18.52 15.54
N LYS A 639 17.21 19.75 15.96
CA LYS A 639 16.19 20.08 16.98
C LYS A 639 14.75 19.83 16.45
N ILE A 640 14.46 20.15 15.21
CA ILE A 640 13.16 19.86 14.60
C ILE A 640 12.93 18.34 14.48
N LEU A 641 13.94 17.57 14.11
CA LEU A 641 13.86 16.10 14.06
C LEU A 641 13.63 15.51 15.45
N GLU A 642 14.37 15.99 16.47
CA GLU A 642 14.19 15.60 17.86
C GLU A 642 12.77 15.93 18.36
N TYR A 643 12.29 17.14 18.13
CA TYR A 643 10.94 17.57 18.50
C TYR A 643 9.87 16.65 17.88
N ARG A 644 9.96 16.41 16.57
CA ARG A 644 8.99 15.57 15.86
C ARG A 644 9.01 14.13 16.32
N GLY A 645 10.20 13.57 16.54
CA GLY A 645 10.36 12.21 17.07
C GLY A 645 9.71 12.07 18.46
N LEU A 646 10.06 12.98 19.36
CA LEU A 646 9.53 12.96 20.72
C LEU A 646 8.01 13.21 20.77
N LYS A 647 7.49 14.14 19.96
CA LYS A 647 6.06 14.42 19.84
C LYS A 647 5.27 13.22 19.32
N LYS A 648 5.85 12.50 18.36
CA LYS A 648 5.27 11.27 17.83
C LYS A 648 5.21 10.17 18.88
N LEU A 649 6.29 9.95 19.63
CA LEU A 649 6.34 8.95 20.71
C LEU A 649 5.34 9.28 21.81
N LEU A 650 5.27 10.55 22.22
CA LEU A 650 4.33 11.02 23.23
C LEU A 650 2.87 10.76 22.81
N GLY A 651 2.47 11.21 21.61
CA GLY A 651 1.08 11.08 21.17
C GLY A 651 0.67 9.66 20.75
N THR A 652 1.60 8.87 20.17
CA THR A 652 1.27 7.53 19.65
C THR A 652 1.31 6.46 20.74
N TYR A 653 2.19 6.59 21.71
CA TYR A 653 2.41 5.56 22.72
C TYR A 653 2.20 6.05 24.15
N VAL A 654 2.91 7.08 24.59
CA VAL A 654 2.95 7.44 26.01
C VAL A 654 1.59 7.86 26.53
N ASP A 655 0.90 8.76 25.83
CA ASP A 655 -0.41 9.27 26.21
C ASP A 655 -1.56 8.35 25.74
N ALA A 656 -1.36 7.61 24.64
CA ALA A 656 -2.40 6.78 24.05
C ALA A 656 -2.55 5.41 24.72
N LEU A 657 -1.45 4.73 25.10
CA LEU A 657 -1.49 3.38 25.64
C LEU A 657 -2.34 3.26 26.91
N PRO A 658 -2.28 4.17 27.90
CA PRO A 658 -3.15 4.10 29.08
C PRO A 658 -4.64 4.12 28.76
N LEU A 659 -5.04 4.80 27.67
CA LEU A 659 -6.44 4.91 27.24
C LEU A 659 -6.96 3.63 26.58
N LEU A 660 -6.07 2.73 26.15
CA LEU A 660 -6.38 1.47 25.49
C LEU A 660 -6.44 0.29 26.46
N ILE A 661 -6.28 0.52 27.75
CA ILE A 661 -6.39 -0.54 28.75
C ILE A 661 -7.84 -0.98 28.85
N ASN A 662 -8.10 -2.25 28.55
CA ASN A 662 -9.43 -2.83 28.67
C ASN A 662 -9.84 -2.85 30.17
N PRO A 663 -10.98 -2.26 30.55
CA PRO A 663 -11.39 -2.15 31.97
C PRO A 663 -11.73 -3.50 32.63
N ARG A 664 -12.07 -4.52 31.84
CA ARG A 664 -12.38 -5.87 32.38
C ARG A 664 -11.11 -6.65 32.73
N THR A 665 -10.06 -6.48 31.96
CA THR A 665 -8.82 -7.28 32.07
C THR A 665 -7.66 -6.51 32.72
N GLY A 666 -7.70 -5.17 32.70
CA GLY A 666 -6.60 -4.30 33.11
C GLY A 666 -5.39 -4.37 32.19
N ARG A 667 -5.58 -4.80 30.94
CA ARG A 667 -4.51 -5.06 29.96
C ARG A 667 -4.78 -4.41 28.62
N ILE A 668 -3.75 -4.28 27.82
CA ILE A 668 -3.86 -3.92 26.40
C ILE A 668 -3.90 -5.21 25.59
N HIS A 669 -4.87 -5.29 24.68
CA HIS A 669 -5.07 -6.42 23.76
C HIS A 669 -4.83 -5.93 22.34
N THR A 670 -3.59 -6.06 21.85
CA THR A 670 -3.29 -5.81 20.43
C THR A 670 -3.81 -6.94 19.57
N SER A 671 -4.17 -6.66 18.34
CA SER A 671 -4.50 -7.67 17.33
C SER A 671 -3.27 -8.04 16.50
N PHE A 672 -2.96 -9.33 16.39
CA PHE A 672 -1.92 -9.86 15.51
C PHE A 672 -2.52 -10.38 14.20
N ASN A 673 -2.21 -9.73 13.09
CA ASN A 673 -2.82 -10.05 11.82
C ASN A 673 -1.88 -10.92 10.96
N GLN A 674 -2.38 -12.08 10.50
CA GLN A 674 -1.64 -13.01 9.64
C GLN A 674 -1.73 -12.63 8.16
N ALA A 675 -2.83 -12.03 7.71
CA ALA A 675 -3.19 -11.83 6.31
C ALA A 675 -2.94 -10.39 5.77
N VAL A 676 -2.06 -9.62 6.40
CA VAL A 676 -1.81 -8.21 6.02
C VAL A 676 -0.53 -8.05 5.20
N THR A 677 0.53 -8.74 5.58
CA THR A 677 1.83 -8.57 4.92
C THR A 677 2.02 -9.61 3.83
N ALA A 678 2.48 -9.20 2.66
CA ALA A 678 2.75 -10.13 1.57
C ALA A 678 4.00 -11.00 1.76
N THR A 679 4.77 -10.77 2.84
CA THR A 679 5.98 -11.54 3.17
C THR A 679 5.74 -12.68 4.17
N GLY A 680 4.54 -12.82 4.70
CA GLY A 680 4.26 -13.79 5.76
C GLY A 680 4.50 -13.28 7.19
N ARG A 681 5.08 -12.08 7.36
CA ARG A 681 5.25 -11.48 8.68
C ARG A 681 3.91 -11.16 9.32
N LEU A 682 3.82 -11.26 10.63
CA LEU A 682 2.70 -10.73 11.39
C LEU A 682 2.73 -9.20 11.40
N SER A 683 1.58 -8.59 11.44
CA SER A 683 1.44 -7.17 11.78
C SER A 683 0.66 -7.02 13.09
N SER A 684 0.89 -5.93 13.79
CA SER A 684 0.19 -5.62 15.04
C SER A 684 -0.63 -4.35 14.85
N SER A 685 -1.87 -4.35 15.32
CA SER A 685 -2.78 -3.20 15.23
C SER A 685 -3.60 -3.05 16.50
N ASN A 686 -4.12 -1.86 16.74
CA ASN A 686 -5.02 -1.52 17.85
C ASN A 686 -4.51 -1.91 19.27
N PRO A 687 -3.30 -1.44 19.69
CA PRO A 687 -2.30 -0.60 19.02
C PRO A 687 -1.20 -1.38 18.29
N ASN A 688 -0.45 -0.72 17.40
CA ASN A 688 0.73 -1.34 16.80
C ASN A 688 1.91 -1.32 17.80
N LEU A 689 2.17 -2.44 18.44
CA LEU A 689 3.25 -2.61 19.41
C LEU A 689 4.60 -3.02 18.78
N GLN A 690 4.60 -3.39 17.48
CA GLN A 690 5.83 -3.80 16.79
C GLN A 690 6.69 -2.60 16.35
N ASN A 691 6.14 -1.39 16.36
CA ASN A 691 6.84 -0.18 15.91
C ASN A 691 7.40 0.67 17.07
N ILE A 692 7.41 0.19 18.29
CA ILE A 692 8.03 0.89 19.42
C ILE A 692 9.55 0.88 19.25
N PRO A 693 10.22 2.05 19.14
CA PRO A 693 11.64 2.12 18.85
C PRO A 693 12.50 1.45 19.92
N LEU A 694 13.58 0.80 19.48
CA LEU A 694 14.57 0.17 20.37
C LEU A 694 15.88 0.97 20.44
N ARG A 695 16.22 1.70 19.37
CA ARG A 695 17.58 2.25 19.20
C ARG A 695 17.77 3.60 19.87
N ASP A 696 16.71 4.37 20.08
CA ASP A 696 16.78 5.65 20.78
C ASP A 696 16.43 5.50 22.28
N GLU A 697 16.97 6.38 23.10
CA GLU A 697 16.75 6.36 24.54
C GLU A 697 15.27 6.64 24.88
N ASP A 698 14.60 7.45 24.08
CA ASP A 698 13.20 7.80 24.29
C ASP A 698 12.27 6.60 24.04
N GLY A 699 12.57 5.80 23.00
CA GLY A 699 11.86 4.54 22.74
C GLY A 699 12.08 3.50 23.85
N LYS A 700 13.28 3.46 24.41
CA LYS A 700 13.60 2.57 25.56
C LYS A 700 12.75 2.92 26.80
N GLU A 701 12.48 4.19 27.04
CA GLU A 701 11.63 4.61 28.17
C GLU A 701 10.21 4.01 28.04
N ILE A 702 9.65 3.96 26.82
CA ILE A 702 8.34 3.34 26.57
C ILE A 702 8.37 1.84 26.86
N ARG A 703 9.42 1.13 26.47
CA ARG A 703 9.55 -0.31 26.73
C ARG A 703 9.64 -0.65 28.25
N LYS A 704 10.10 0.26 29.09
CA LYS A 704 10.09 0.08 30.56
C LYS A 704 8.69 -0.08 31.12
N ALA A 705 7.69 0.51 30.47
CA ALA A 705 6.32 0.46 30.93
C ALA A 705 5.64 -0.91 30.70
N PHE A 706 6.19 -1.76 29.84
CA PHE A 706 5.67 -3.11 29.62
C PHE A 706 6.19 -4.06 30.67
N ILE A 707 5.30 -4.54 31.54
CA ILE A 707 5.61 -5.33 32.74
C ILE A 707 4.94 -6.70 32.71
N PRO A 708 5.51 -7.71 33.39
CA PRO A 708 4.90 -9.03 33.52
C PRO A 708 3.73 -9.01 34.51
N ASP A 709 3.06 -10.15 34.63
CA ASP A 709 2.05 -10.39 35.66
C ASP A 709 2.66 -10.38 37.08
N ASP A 710 1.81 -10.20 38.08
CA ASP A 710 2.25 -10.24 39.48
C ASP A 710 2.85 -11.62 39.82
N GLY A 711 4.03 -11.64 40.41
CA GLY A 711 4.75 -12.87 40.73
C GLY A 711 5.41 -13.53 39.51
N CYS A 712 5.49 -12.81 38.37
CA CYS A 712 6.17 -13.25 37.18
C CYS A 712 7.36 -12.34 36.84
N GLU A 713 8.25 -12.84 35.99
CA GLU A 713 9.27 -12.04 35.31
C GLU A 713 8.99 -11.96 33.83
N PHE A 714 9.45 -10.88 33.23
CA PHE A 714 9.45 -10.69 31.79
C PHE A 714 10.60 -11.48 31.16
N PHE A 715 10.28 -12.33 30.20
CA PHE A 715 11.25 -13.12 29.47
C PHE A 715 11.20 -12.74 28.00
N SER A 716 12.35 -12.42 27.43
CA SER A 716 12.50 -12.13 25.98
C SER A 716 13.42 -13.14 25.36
N ALA A 717 13.07 -13.65 24.19
CA ALA A 717 13.93 -14.50 23.38
C ALA A 717 13.89 -14.00 21.91
N ASP A 718 15.08 -13.77 21.35
CA ASP A 718 15.27 -13.17 20.04
C ASP A 718 16.18 -14.03 19.15
N TYR A 719 15.84 -14.17 17.87
CA TYR A 719 16.72 -14.88 16.94
C TYR A 719 17.98 -14.08 16.63
N SER A 720 19.12 -14.70 16.85
CA SER A 720 20.42 -14.13 16.51
C SER A 720 20.66 -14.15 15.00
N GLN A 721 20.51 -13.00 14.34
CA GLN A 721 20.87 -12.78 12.93
C GLN A 721 20.19 -13.77 11.96
N ILE A 722 18.89 -14.05 12.17
CA ILE A 722 18.17 -15.08 11.42
C ILE A 722 18.23 -14.87 9.90
N GLU A 723 18.10 -13.64 9.41
CA GLU A 723 18.10 -13.35 7.98
C GLU A 723 19.48 -13.65 7.34
N LEU A 724 20.57 -13.40 8.04
CA LEU A 724 21.92 -13.75 7.57
C LEU A 724 22.15 -15.27 7.57
N ARG A 725 21.61 -15.99 8.56
CA ARG A 725 21.65 -17.46 8.61
C ARG A 725 20.83 -18.08 7.49
N ILE A 726 19.67 -17.51 7.18
CA ILE A 726 18.85 -17.94 6.04
C ILE A 726 19.59 -17.65 4.72
N MET A 727 20.24 -16.50 4.58
CA MET A 727 21.05 -16.20 3.41
C MET A 727 22.20 -17.23 3.24
N ALA A 728 22.89 -17.58 4.32
CA ALA A 728 23.93 -18.62 4.29
C ALA A 728 23.36 -19.98 3.84
N HIS A 729 22.16 -20.32 4.29
CA HIS A 729 21.47 -21.54 3.92
C HIS A 729 21.05 -21.56 2.45
N LEU A 730 20.41 -20.49 1.98
CA LEU A 730 19.86 -20.40 0.62
C LEU A 730 20.95 -20.24 -0.45
N SER A 731 22.03 -19.51 -0.13
CA SER A 731 23.15 -19.31 -1.04
C SER A 731 24.13 -20.48 -1.03
N GLU A 732 24.11 -21.31 0.01
CA GLU A 732 25.12 -22.37 0.27
C GLU A 732 26.57 -21.86 0.25
N ASP A 733 26.75 -20.56 0.57
CA ASP A 733 28.08 -19.95 0.58
C ASP A 733 28.96 -20.54 1.70
N LYS A 734 30.00 -21.24 1.31
CA LYS A 734 30.87 -21.96 2.24
C LYS A 734 31.53 -21.03 3.24
N ASN A 735 31.98 -19.86 2.79
CA ASN A 735 32.64 -18.89 3.66
C ASN A 735 31.70 -18.32 4.72
N MET A 736 30.44 -18.10 4.33
CA MET A 736 29.41 -17.61 5.25
C MET A 736 29.00 -18.72 6.23
N ILE A 737 28.81 -19.95 5.75
CA ILE A 737 28.51 -21.12 6.58
C ILE A 737 29.60 -21.36 7.59
N ASP A 738 30.90 -21.39 7.16
CA ASP A 738 32.05 -21.61 8.02
C ASP A 738 32.17 -20.51 9.10
N ALA A 739 31.87 -19.25 8.76
CA ALA A 739 31.87 -18.15 9.71
C ALA A 739 30.87 -18.39 10.85
N PHE A 740 29.65 -18.84 10.51
CA PHE A 740 28.64 -19.17 11.51
C PHE A 740 28.97 -20.42 12.32
N LEU A 741 29.49 -21.47 11.70
CA LEU A 741 29.85 -22.71 12.39
C LEU A 741 31.07 -22.52 13.35
N SER A 742 31.96 -21.61 13.01
CA SER A 742 33.10 -21.27 13.84
C SER A 742 32.75 -20.43 15.08
N GLY A 743 31.51 -19.97 15.20
CA GLY A 743 31.05 -19.17 16.34
C GLY A 743 31.60 -17.73 16.37
N TYR A 744 32.21 -17.27 15.30
CA TYR A 744 32.64 -15.87 15.19
C TYR A 744 31.46 -14.91 14.94
N ASP A 745 31.63 -13.68 15.38
CA ASP A 745 30.71 -12.59 14.98
C ASP A 745 30.77 -12.41 13.46
N ILE A 746 29.68 -12.65 12.78
CA ILE A 746 29.59 -12.61 11.31
C ILE A 746 30.01 -11.24 10.74
N HIS A 747 29.74 -10.17 11.44
CA HIS A 747 30.10 -8.82 10.98
C HIS A 747 31.60 -8.58 11.13
N ALA A 748 32.21 -9.08 12.20
CA ALA A 748 33.65 -9.04 12.37
C ALA A 748 34.36 -9.97 11.37
N ALA A 749 33.82 -11.17 11.13
CA ALA A 749 34.34 -12.08 10.13
C ALA A 749 34.28 -11.51 8.72
N THR A 750 33.15 -10.86 8.36
CA THR A 750 33.00 -10.15 7.09
C THR A 750 34.00 -9.00 6.96
N ALA A 751 34.17 -8.18 8.01
CA ALA A 751 35.13 -7.09 8.01
C ALA A 751 36.58 -7.60 7.84
N ALA A 752 36.98 -8.64 8.59
CA ALA A 752 38.30 -9.23 8.49
C ALA A 752 38.63 -9.67 7.06
N LYS A 753 37.68 -10.29 6.37
CA LYS A 753 37.85 -10.76 5.00
C LYS A 753 37.86 -9.62 3.97
N ILE A 754 36.94 -8.65 4.08
CA ILE A 754 36.90 -7.48 3.16
C ILE A 754 38.20 -6.66 3.29
N TYR A 755 38.64 -6.37 4.52
CA TYR A 755 39.84 -5.57 4.75
C TYR A 755 41.14 -6.40 4.71
N LYS A 756 41.03 -7.73 4.54
CA LYS A 756 42.18 -8.68 4.46
C LYS A 756 43.12 -8.59 5.68
N ILE A 757 42.53 -8.56 6.88
CA ILE A 757 43.20 -8.48 8.17
C ILE A 757 42.78 -9.66 9.08
N ASP A 758 43.52 -9.89 10.17
CA ASP A 758 43.07 -10.85 11.18
C ASP A 758 41.82 -10.34 11.89
N ILE A 759 40.91 -11.24 12.26
CA ILE A 759 39.68 -10.91 12.94
C ILE A 759 39.88 -10.14 14.25
N LYS A 760 41.03 -10.36 14.90
CA LYS A 760 41.42 -9.66 16.14
C LYS A 760 41.75 -8.19 15.91
N ASP A 761 42.13 -7.83 14.68
CA ASP A 761 42.51 -6.48 14.29
C ASP A 761 41.31 -5.67 13.74
N VAL A 762 40.12 -6.26 13.70
CA VAL A 762 38.91 -5.58 13.26
C VAL A 762 38.50 -4.51 14.25
N THR A 763 38.50 -3.26 13.79
CA THR A 763 38.06 -2.12 14.61
C THR A 763 36.53 -2.08 14.73
N PRO A 764 35.99 -1.42 15.76
CA PRO A 764 34.52 -1.21 15.88
C PRO A 764 33.89 -0.52 14.66
N ASP A 765 34.64 0.39 14.01
CA ASP A 765 34.14 1.09 12.80
C ASP A 765 34.11 0.13 11.60
N MET A 766 35.13 -0.68 11.39
CA MET A 766 35.12 -1.69 10.33
C MET A 766 33.99 -2.70 10.53
N ARG A 767 33.77 -3.16 11.77
CA ARG A 767 32.64 -4.04 12.10
C ARG A 767 31.29 -3.37 11.83
N ARG A 768 31.13 -2.09 12.19
CA ARG A 768 29.94 -1.30 11.93
C ARG A 768 29.68 -1.16 10.43
N LYS A 769 30.72 -0.84 9.64
CA LYS A 769 30.63 -0.76 8.17
C LYS A 769 30.24 -2.12 7.56
N ALA A 770 30.88 -3.20 7.99
CA ALA A 770 30.53 -4.56 7.56
C ALA A 770 29.08 -4.94 7.94
N LYS A 771 28.62 -4.57 9.14
CA LYS A 771 27.21 -4.77 9.54
C LYS A 771 26.26 -4.06 8.61
N THR A 772 26.54 -2.81 8.27
CA THR A 772 25.70 -2.03 7.34
C THR A 772 25.72 -2.64 5.93
N ALA A 773 26.88 -3.11 5.47
CA ALA A 773 27.03 -3.80 4.19
C ALA A 773 26.27 -5.14 4.19
N ASN A 774 26.45 -5.98 5.21
CA ASN A 774 25.77 -7.28 5.32
C ASN A 774 24.23 -7.15 5.17
N PHE A 775 23.62 -6.25 5.93
CA PHE A 775 22.17 -6.04 5.83
C PHE A 775 21.78 -5.28 4.56
N GLY A 776 22.54 -4.25 4.18
CA GLY A 776 22.25 -3.45 2.99
C GLY A 776 22.24 -4.29 1.71
N ILE A 777 23.24 -5.17 1.56
CA ILE A 777 23.38 -6.02 0.36
C ILE A 777 22.24 -7.04 0.27
N ILE A 778 21.87 -7.67 1.39
CA ILE A 778 20.71 -8.58 1.44
C ILE A 778 19.43 -7.87 0.96
N TYR A 779 19.27 -6.59 1.32
CA TYR A 779 18.13 -5.76 0.88
C TYR A 779 18.34 -5.11 -0.50
N GLY A 780 19.37 -5.50 -1.25
CA GLY A 780 19.61 -5.01 -2.60
C GLY A 780 20.00 -3.53 -2.66
N ILE A 781 20.75 -3.03 -1.68
CA ILE A 781 21.17 -1.63 -1.64
C ILE A 781 22.09 -1.31 -2.82
N SER A 782 21.88 -0.17 -3.46
CA SER A 782 22.79 0.32 -4.50
C SER A 782 24.07 0.94 -3.90
N ILE A 783 25.12 1.08 -4.71
CA ILE A 783 26.36 1.79 -4.31
C ILE A 783 26.03 3.18 -3.79
N PHE A 784 25.12 3.88 -4.44
CA PHE A 784 24.66 5.21 -4.01
C PHE A 784 24.00 5.17 -2.64
N GLY A 785 23.05 4.27 -2.44
CA GLY A 785 22.35 4.13 -1.16
C GLY A 785 23.27 3.70 -0.02
N LEU A 786 24.25 2.84 -0.29
CA LEU A 786 25.24 2.44 0.72
C LEU A 786 26.16 3.62 1.09
N ALA A 787 26.64 4.37 0.10
CA ALA A 787 27.48 5.55 0.32
C ALA A 787 26.77 6.60 1.20
N GLU A 788 25.51 6.87 0.89
CA GLU A 788 24.67 7.82 1.64
C GLU A 788 24.43 7.33 3.09
N ARG A 789 24.06 6.05 3.25
CA ARG A 789 23.77 5.46 4.56
C ARG A 789 24.98 5.38 5.50
N MET A 790 26.16 5.21 4.93
CA MET A 790 27.43 5.11 5.69
C MET A 790 28.16 6.45 5.80
N ASN A 791 27.69 7.47 5.09
CA ASN A 791 28.36 8.76 4.94
C ASN A 791 29.82 8.61 4.46
N VAL A 792 30.00 7.82 3.42
CA VAL A 792 31.29 7.57 2.74
C VAL A 792 31.18 7.94 1.27
N ASP A 793 32.31 8.03 0.58
CA ASP A 793 32.30 8.29 -0.85
C ASP A 793 31.84 7.03 -1.65
N ARG A 794 31.44 7.27 -2.91
CA ARG A 794 30.93 6.19 -3.77
C ARG A 794 32.00 5.13 -4.09
N LYS A 795 33.27 5.50 -4.05
CA LYS A 795 34.38 4.58 -4.33
C LYS A 795 34.55 3.59 -3.16
N GLU A 796 34.54 4.09 -1.92
CA GLU A 796 34.59 3.26 -0.72
C GLU A 796 33.37 2.34 -0.63
N ALA A 797 32.15 2.85 -0.91
CA ALA A 797 30.95 2.03 -0.94
C ALA A 797 31.02 0.92 -1.98
N LYS A 798 31.58 1.21 -3.17
CA LYS A 798 31.80 0.21 -4.21
C LYS A 798 32.82 -0.84 -3.78
N GLU A 799 33.94 -0.43 -3.21
CA GLU A 799 34.98 -1.34 -2.72
C GLU A 799 34.41 -2.28 -1.64
N LEU A 800 33.56 -1.81 -0.76
CA LEU A 800 32.88 -2.64 0.23
C LEU A 800 31.93 -3.66 -0.40
N ILE A 801 31.14 -3.28 -1.40
CA ILE A 801 30.22 -4.19 -2.11
C ILE A 801 31.01 -5.23 -2.91
N ASP A 802 32.03 -4.79 -3.65
CA ASP A 802 32.88 -5.70 -4.42
C ASP A 802 33.63 -6.70 -3.50
N GLY A 803 34.23 -6.21 -2.40
CA GLY A 803 34.86 -7.04 -1.40
C GLY A 803 33.93 -8.03 -0.70
N TYR A 804 32.68 -7.62 -0.49
CA TYR A 804 31.65 -8.51 0.04
C TYR A 804 31.37 -9.68 -0.91
N PHE A 805 31.17 -9.43 -2.19
CA PHE A 805 30.91 -10.47 -3.17
C PHE A 805 32.17 -11.30 -3.54
N GLU A 806 33.37 -10.73 -3.41
CA GLU A 806 34.61 -11.52 -3.45
C GLU A 806 34.69 -12.50 -2.27
N THR A 807 34.22 -12.08 -1.11
CA THR A 807 34.19 -12.89 0.12
C THR A 807 33.11 -13.97 0.07
N TYR A 808 31.93 -13.62 -0.45
CA TYR A 808 30.74 -14.47 -0.51
C TYR A 808 30.22 -14.60 -1.94
N PRO A 809 30.92 -15.30 -2.82
CA PRO A 809 30.56 -15.36 -4.26
C PRO A 809 29.23 -16.08 -4.52
N GLN A 810 28.89 -17.12 -3.73
CA GLN A 810 27.63 -17.83 -3.88
C GLN A 810 26.40 -16.97 -3.44
N VAL A 811 26.61 -15.98 -2.59
CA VAL A 811 25.52 -15.01 -2.28
C VAL A 811 25.12 -14.22 -3.52
N ARG A 812 26.09 -13.77 -4.33
CA ARG A 812 25.79 -13.09 -5.59
C ARG A 812 25.09 -14.01 -6.58
N GLU A 813 25.60 -15.23 -6.71
CA GLU A 813 24.98 -16.24 -7.58
C GLU A 813 23.54 -16.55 -7.18
N TYR A 814 23.27 -16.66 -5.87
CA TYR A 814 21.91 -16.82 -5.34
C TYR A 814 21.01 -15.64 -5.69
N MET A 815 21.50 -14.40 -5.53
CA MET A 815 20.72 -13.18 -5.86
C MET A 815 20.34 -13.15 -7.34
N ASP A 816 21.32 -13.41 -8.23
CA ASP A 816 21.10 -13.43 -9.67
C ASP A 816 20.10 -14.54 -10.06
N LYS A 817 20.25 -15.74 -9.46
CA LYS A 817 19.34 -16.87 -9.67
C LYS A 817 17.92 -16.57 -9.18
N SER A 818 17.78 -15.91 -8.03
CA SER A 818 16.45 -15.54 -7.50
C SER A 818 15.70 -14.61 -8.46
N ILE A 819 16.40 -13.64 -9.05
CA ILE A 819 15.83 -12.74 -10.06
C ILE A 819 15.45 -13.53 -11.32
N GLN A 820 16.33 -14.44 -11.76
CA GLN A 820 16.05 -15.27 -12.94
C GLN A 820 14.82 -16.16 -12.74
N VAL A 821 14.75 -16.87 -11.61
CA VAL A 821 13.59 -17.70 -11.24
C VAL A 821 12.31 -16.88 -11.20
N ALA A 822 12.36 -15.69 -10.59
CA ALA A 822 11.22 -14.78 -10.56
C ALA A 822 10.77 -14.35 -11.97
N ARG A 823 11.70 -14.10 -12.89
CA ARG A 823 11.39 -13.76 -14.28
C ARG A 823 10.73 -14.90 -15.05
N GLU A 824 11.11 -16.14 -14.77
CA GLU A 824 10.61 -17.34 -15.44
C GLU A 824 9.24 -17.77 -14.92
N GLN A 825 9.01 -17.72 -13.60
CA GLN A 825 7.78 -18.24 -12.98
C GLN A 825 6.80 -17.14 -12.50
N GLY A 826 7.24 -15.88 -12.43
CA GLY A 826 6.44 -14.78 -11.93
C GLY A 826 6.37 -14.66 -10.40
N TYR A 827 7.06 -15.54 -9.65
CA TYR A 827 7.08 -15.52 -8.19
C TYR A 827 8.41 -16.05 -7.64
N VAL A 828 8.65 -15.84 -6.36
CA VAL A 828 9.71 -16.51 -5.57
C VAL A 828 9.08 -17.21 -4.37
N GLU A 829 9.82 -18.14 -3.75
CA GLU A 829 9.34 -18.95 -2.63
C GLU A 829 10.24 -18.85 -1.41
N THR A 830 9.64 -18.98 -0.22
CA THR A 830 10.35 -19.24 1.03
C THR A 830 10.80 -20.70 1.12
N ILE A 831 11.58 -21.03 2.17
CA ILE A 831 11.97 -22.43 2.48
C ILE A 831 10.77 -23.33 2.82
N PHE A 832 9.61 -22.74 3.11
CA PHE A 832 8.33 -23.42 3.35
C PHE A 832 7.37 -23.32 2.15
N HIS A 833 7.89 -22.93 0.98
CA HIS A 833 7.11 -22.80 -0.27
C HIS A 833 6.01 -21.71 -0.24
N ARG A 834 6.11 -20.73 0.65
CA ARG A 834 5.27 -19.53 0.58
C ARG A 834 5.63 -18.73 -0.65
N LYS A 835 4.65 -18.48 -1.50
CA LYS A 835 4.82 -17.76 -2.77
C LYS A 835 4.73 -16.25 -2.57
N ARG A 836 5.63 -15.54 -3.19
CA ARG A 836 5.58 -14.09 -3.36
C ARG A 836 5.51 -13.78 -4.85
N PHE A 837 4.36 -13.33 -5.32
CA PHE A 837 4.16 -12.99 -6.72
C PHE A 837 4.82 -11.65 -7.04
N LEU A 838 5.45 -11.56 -8.23
CA LEU A 838 6.21 -10.39 -8.67
C LEU A 838 5.81 -10.02 -10.12
N PRO A 839 4.61 -9.50 -10.33
CA PRO A 839 4.09 -9.19 -11.66
C PRO A 839 4.95 -8.18 -12.43
N ASP A 840 5.67 -7.32 -11.71
CA ASP A 840 6.53 -6.28 -12.28
C ASP A 840 7.98 -6.72 -12.54
N ILE A 841 8.32 -8.00 -12.33
CA ILE A 841 9.71 -8.49 -12.45
C ILE A 841 10.30 -8.33 -13.85
N ASN A 842 9.45 -8.41 -14.87
CA ASN A 842 9.81 -8.23 -16.28
C ASN A 842 9.44 -6.83 -16.80
N SER A 843 9.12 -5.88 -15.89
CA SER A 843 8.81 -4.51 -16.28
C SER A 843 9.97 -3.87 -17.04
N ARG A 844 9.67 -3.18 -18.13
CA ARG A 844 10.66 -2.43 -18.90
C ARG A 844 11.11 -1.16 -18.19
N ASN A 845 10.29 -0.63 -17.28
CA ASN A 845 10.67 0.48 -16.42
C ASN A 845 11.72 0.04 -15.39
N ALA A 846 12.93 0.57 -15.50
CA ALA A 846 14.06 0.17 -14.65
C ALA A 846 13.80 0.38 -13.14
N THR A 847 13.05 1.43 -12.77
CA THR A 847 12.71 1.72 -11.36
C THR A 847 11.74 0.69 -10.81
N VAL A 848 10.69 0.38 -11.55
CA VAL A 848 9.67 -0.62 -11.19
C VAL A 848 10.29 -2.01 -11.17
N ARG A 849 11.03 -2.38 -12.21
CA ARG A 849 11.75 -3.64 -12.28
C ARG A 849 12.77 -3.79 -11.15
N GLY A 850 13.56 -2.75 -10.86
CA GLY A 850 14.53 -2.78 -9.78
C GLY A 850 13.88 -2.95 -8.40
N TYR A 851 12.65 -2.46 -8.21
CA TYR A 851 11.88 -2.74 -6.99
C TYR A 851 11.46 -4.21 -6.92
N ALA A 852 10.95 -4.77 -8.01
CA ALA A 852 10.58 -6.19 -8.10
C ALA A 852 11.81 -7.11 -7.94
N GLU A 853 12.95 -6.77 -8.53
CA GLU A 853 14.22 -7.51 -8.38
C GLU A 853 14.69 -7.53 -6.91
N ARG A 854 14.61 -6.40 -6.20
CA ARG A 854 14.90 -6.37 -4.76
C ARG A 854 13.95 -7.26 -3.97
N ASN A 855 12.67 -7.26 -4.30
CA ASN A 855 11.70 -8.15 -3.66
C ASN A 855 11.97 -9.62 -3.97
N ALA A 856 12.44 -9.96 -5.19
CA ALA A 856 12.82 -11.32 -5.54
C ALA A 856 13.94 -11.87 -4.66
N ILE A 857 14.86 -11.01 -4.23
CA ILE A 857 15.97 -11.37 -3.32
C ILE A 857 15.48 -11.44 -1.86
N ASN A 858 14.71 -10.43 -1.44
CA ASN A 858 14.35 -10.24 -0.03
C ASN A 858 13.22 -11.15 0.44
N ALA A 859 12.20 -11.37 -0.40
CA ALA A 859 11.01 -12.08 0.03
C ALA A 859 11.26 -13.51 0.48
N PRO A 860 12.12 -14.32 -0.17
CA PRO A 860 12.49 -15.63 0.34
C PRO A 860 13.13 -15.59 1.72
N ILE A 861 13.96 -14.60 2.01
CA ILE A 861 14.68 -14.47 3.27
C ILE A 861 13.74 -14.03 4.38
N GLN A 862 13.06 -12.92 4.19
CA GLN A 862 12.15 -12.35 5.19
C GLN A 862 10.96 -13.28 5.45
N GLY A 863 10.40 -13.87 4.40
CA GLY A 863 9.31 -14.81 4.53
C GLY A 863 9.71 -16.10 5.23
N SER A 864 10.89 -16.62 4.95
CA SER A 864 11.43 -17.79 5.67
C SER A 864 11.64 -17.50 7.16
N ALA A 865 12.16 -16.31 7.51
CA ALA A 865 12.27 -15.89 8.90
C ALA A 865 10.91 -15.82 9.59
N ALA A 866 9.92 -15.28 8.91
CA ALA A 866 8.55 -15.21 9.41
C ALA A 866 7.92 -16.61 9.61
N ASP A 867 8.12 -17.53 8.68
CA ASP A 867 7.62 -18.89 8.79
C ASP A 867 8.31 -19.67 9.93
N ILE A 868 9.64 -19.50 10.10
CA ILE A 868 10.42 -20.13 11.19
C ILE A 868 9.86 -19.69 12.54
N ILE A 869 9.66 -18.39 12.77
CA ILE A 869 9.14 -17.92 14.06
C ILE A 869 7.71 -18.39 14.32
N LYS A 870 6.86 -18.48 13.29
CA LYS A 870 5.51 -19.03 13.38
C LYS A 870 5.52 -20.50 13.82
N VAL A 871 6.42 -21.31 13.26
CA VAL A 871 6.63 -22.71 13.66
C VAL A 871 7.07 -22.79 15.12
N ALA A 872 8.05 -21.97 15.54
CA ALA A 872 8.49 -21.90 16.91
C ALA A 872 7.35 -21.53 17.87
N MET A 873 6.56 -20.49 17.54
CA MET A 873 5.41 -20.06 18.33
C MET A 873 4.38 -21.19 18.53
N ALA A 874 4.03 -21.90 17.47
CA ALA A 874 3.08 -23.02 17.53
C ALA A 874 3.59 -24.14 18.46
N ARG A 875 4.87 -24.57 18.32
CA ARG A 875 5.46 -25.62 19.15
C ARG A 875 5.64 -25.21 20.59
N ILE A 876 6.05 -23.97 20.87
CA ILE A 876 6.15 -23.44 22.23
C ILE A 876 4.78 -23.47 22.89
N TYR A 877 3.74 -22.99 22.19
CA TYR A 877 2.36 -22.99 22.70
C TYR A 877 1.88 -24.41 23.00
N GLU A 878 2.08 -25.38 22.10
CA GLU A 878 1.72 -26.77 22.30
C GLU A 878 2.41 -27.37 23.54
N ARG A 879 3.68 -27.11 23.72
CA ARG A 879 4.43 -27.56 24.90
C ARG A 879 3.92 -26.92 26.19
N PHE A 880 3.61 -25.62 26.16
CA PHE A 880 3.01 -24.94 27.32
C PHE A 880 1.68 -25.58 27.74
N GLN A 881 0.83 -25.88 26.75
CA GLN A 881 -0.45 -26.56 26.98
C GLN A 881 -0.23 -28.00 27.53
N SER A 882 0.66 -28.76 26.91
CA SER A 882 0.94 -30.14 27.29
C SER A 882 1.46 -30.27 28.72
N TYR A 883 2.32 -29.34 29.15
CA TYR A 883 2.86 -29.29 30.52
C TYR A 883 1.98 -28.49 31.49
N LYS A 884 0.88 -27.90 31.01
CA LYS A 884 -0.04 -27.06 31.80
C LYS A 884 0.70 -25.89 32.50
N LEU A 885 1.62 -25.25 31.79
CA LEU A 885 2.38 -24.13 32.33
C LEU A 885 1.48 -22.90 32.46
N LYS A 886 1.79 -22.08 33.46
CA LYS A 886 1.13 -20.78 33.65
C LYS A 886 1.81 -19.64 32.92
N ALA A 887 3.01 -19.88 32.40
CA ALA A 887 3.72 -18.94 31.53
C ALA A 887 2.85 -18.55 30.32
N LYS A 888 2.89 -17.27 29.95
CA LYS A 888 2.09 -16.71 28.86
C LYS A 888 3.00 -16.11 27.80
N MET A 889 2.81 -16.48 26.53
CA MET A 889 3.33 -15.71 25.41
C MET A 889 2.45 -14.46 25.28
N ILE A 890 3.06 -13.26 25.22
CA ILE A 890 2.30 -11.99 25.29
C ILE A 890 2.57 -11.08 24.09
N LEU A 891 3.77 -11.10 23.52
CA LEU A 891 4.13 -10.27 22.35
C LEU A 891 5.02 -11.04 21.38
N GLN A 892 4.87 -10.69 20.10
CA GLN A 892 5.80 -11.01 19.03
C GLN A 892 6.20 -9.72 18.32
N VAL A 893 7.49 -9.43 18.24
CA VAL A 893 8.02 -8.21 17.63
C VAL A 893 9.18 -8.57 16.71
N HIS A 894 8.97 -8.56 15.40
CA HIS A 894 9.93 -8.97 14.37
C HIS A 894 10.41 -10.43 14.54
N ASP A 895 11.57 -10.66 15.10
CA ASP A 895 12.20 -11.95 15.39
C ASP A 895 12.28 -12.28 16.89
N GLU A 896 11.60 -11.46 17.72
CA GLU A 896 11.55 -11.54 19.18
C GLU A 896 10.20 -12.09 19.66
N LEU A 897 10.26 -12.98 20.66
CA LEU A 897 9.10 -13.48 21.43
C LEU A 897 9.21 -13.04 22.87
N ASN A 898 8.10 -12.56 23.44
CA ASN A 898 8.05 -12.04 24.81
C ASN A 898 7.03 -12.80 25.63
N PHE A 899 7.38 -13.04 26.88
CA PHE A 899 6.61 -13.87 27.80
C PHE A 899 6.50 -13.25 29.20
N SER A 900 5.41 -13.56 29.86
CA SER A 900 5.21 -13.36 31.31
C SER A 900 5.32 -14.71 31.99
N VAL A 901 6.34 -14.93 32.82
CA VAL A 901 6.73 -16.25 33.34
C VAL A 901 6.76 -16.25 34.84
N PRO A 902 5.99 -17.17 35.55
CA PRO A 902 6.10 -17.36 36.96
C PRO A 902 7.52 -17.77 37.37
N GLU A 903 7.99 -17.29 38.53
CA GLU A 903 9.33 -17.56 39.04
C GLU A 903 9.65 -19.07 39.09
N ALA A 904 8.66 -19.90 39.46
CA ALA A 904 8.84 -21.36 39.57
C ALA A 904 8.99 -22.08 38.21
N GLU A 905 8.65 -21.43 37.10
CA GLU A 905 8.68 -22.04 35.75
C GLU A 905 9.86 -21.53 34.90
N LYS A 906 10.66 -20.58 35.39
CA LYS A 906 11.67 -19.84 34.61
C LYS A 906 12.63 -20.75 33.84
N GLU A 907 13.33 -21.65 34.53
CA GLU A 907 14.36 -22.50 33.90
C GLU A 907 13.73 -23.43 32.84
N PHE A 908 12.54 -23.98 33.14
CA PHE A 908 11.88 -24.88 32.24
C PHE A 908 11.29 -24.18 31.01
N VAL A 909 10.71 -22.99 31.20
CA VAL A 909 10.22 -22.15 30.10
C VAL A 909 11.37 -21.70 29.20
N GLN A 910 12.48 -21.24 29.77
CA GLN A 910 13.67 -20.87 28.99
C GLN A 910 14.15 -22.05 28.15
N GLN A 911 14.25 -23.23 28.74
CA GLN A 911 14.68 -24.42 28.01
C GLN A 911 13.72 -24.73 26.83
N ILE A 912 12.39 -24.71 27.06
CA ILE A 912 11.40 -24.96 26.02
C ILE A 912 11.52 -23.94 24.88
N VAL A 913 11.54 -22.65 25.24
CA VAL A 913 11.53 -21.58 24.24
C VAL A 913 12.78 -21.62 23.37
N ILE A 914 13.96 -21.72 23.98
CA ILE A 914 15.23 -21.77 23.23
C ILE A 914 15.28 -23.04 22.36
N GLU A 915 14.89 -24.19 22.93
CA GLU A 915 14.88 -25.46 22.19
C GLU A 915 13.98 -25.40 20.96
N GLU A 916 12.73 -24.90 21.09
CA GLU A 916 11.80 -24.83 19.97
C GLU A 916 12.18 -23.75 18.96
N MET A 917 12.72 -22.61 19.39
CA MET A 917 13.25 -21.62 18.47
C MET A 917 14.45 -22.16 17.68
N GLU A 918 15.43 -22.76 18.32
CA GLU A 918 16.62 -23.28 17.64
C GLU A 918 16.33 -24.52 16.76
N ARG A 919 15.27 -25.28 17.05
CA ARG A 919 14.85 -26.46 16.27
C ARG A 919 13.68 -26.22 15.32
N ALA A 920 13.23 -25.00 15.19
CA ALA A 920 12.08 -24.68 14.35
C ALA A 920 12.27 -25.13 12.89
N TYR A 921 13.49 -25.01 12.37
CA TYR A 921 13.85 -25.49 11.03
C TYR A 921 15.32 -25.93 11.00
N ARG A 922 15.63 -26.97 10.24
CA ARG A 922 17.01 -27.47 10.06
C ARG A 922 17.66 -26.82 8.86
N MET A 923 18.69 -26.02 9.09
CA MET A 923 19.49 -25.36 8.05
C MET A 923 20.94 -25.86 8.03
N HIS A 924 21.72 -25.42 7.03
CA HIS A 924 23.17 -25.67 6.95
C HIS A 924 23.96 -24.99 8.10
N VAL A 925 23.39 -23.93 8.66
CA VAL A 925 23.88 -23.25 9.86
C VAL A 925 22.81 -23.35 10.96
N PRO A 926 23.19 -23.55 12.23
CA PRO A 926 22.22 -23.67 13.31
C PRO A 926 21.47 -22.36 13.53
N LEU A 927 20.18 -22.44 13.79
CA LEU A 927 19.45 -21.34 14.39
C LEU A 927 19.97 -21.09 15.81
N ARG A 928 20.05 -19.85 16.23
CA ARG A 928 20.44 -19.45 17.59
C ARG A 928 19.45 -18.41 18.10
N ALA A 929 19.05 -18.57 19.36
CA ALA A 929 18.21 -17.64 20.06
C ALA A 929 18.92 -17.11 21.29
N ASP A 930 19.04 -15.80 21.39
CA ASP A 930 19.51 -15.10 22.58
C ASP A 930 18.31 -14.82 23.48
N CYS A 931 18.51 -14.80 24.78
CA CYS A 931 17.42 -14.55 25.72
C CYS A 931 17.84 -13.76 26.92
N GLY A 932 16.88 -13.10 27.56
CA GLY A 932 17.09 -12.34 28.77
C GLY A 932 15.87 -12.29 29.68
N TRP A 933 16.11 -11.93 30.93
CA TRP A 933 15.12 -11.81 32.01
C TRP A 933 15.11 -10.42 32.60
N GLY A 934 13.97 -9.94 32.98
CA GLY A 934 13.88 -8.62 33.60
C GLY A 934 12.52 -8.32 34.21
N LYS A 935 12.47 -7.20 34.94
CA LYS A 935 11.22 -6.70 35.53
C LYS A 935 10.32 -5.99 34.50
N ASN A 936 10.84 -5.74 33.31
CA ASN A 936 10.10 -5.12 32.22
C ASN A 936 10.78 -5.50 30.89
N TRP A 937 10.13 -5.16 29.80
CA TRP A 937 10.61 -5.50 28.46
C TRP A 937 12.03 -4.96 28.17
N LEU A 938 12.33 -3.71 28.54
CA LEU A 938 13.67 -3.16 28.28
C LEU A 938 14.78 -3.92 29.00
N LYS A 939 14.54 -4.42 30.23
CA LYS A 939 15.56 -5.14 30.98
C LYS A 939 15.72 -6.59 30.57
N ALA A 940 14.71 -7.14 29.91
CA ALA A 940 14.71 -8.51 29.40
C ALA A 940 15.33 -8.63 28.00
N HIS A 941 15.46 -7.52 27.27
CA HIS A 941 16.00 -7.48 25.90
C HIS A 941 17.49 -7.20 25.85
#